data_ee65c23352ec666b2cc2e1c43f6845aa
#
_entry.id   ee65c23352ec666b2cc2e1c43f6845aa
#
_cell.length_a   1.000
_cell.length_b   1.000
_cell.length_c   1.000
_cell.angle_alpha   90.00
_cell.angle_beta   90.00
_cell.angle_gamma   90.00
#
_symmetry.space_group_name_H-M   'P 1'
#
loop_
_entity.id
_entity.type
_entity.pdbx_description
1 polymer ?
#
loop_
_entity_poly.entity_id
_entity_poly.type
_entity_poly.pdbx_seq_one_letter_code
_entity_poly.pdbx_strand_id
1 'polypeptide(L)'
;MSAVAQPQQVPTSGYGIDVAGMDRAIKPGNDFYGYVNGGWVKATEIPKDRSRWGVFSILAEEATRRTRTLLDEAVKMDAPAGSELRKVADYYASNLDEAGIDARGLAPLQPTLGRIAALRNTKELARLLGEQLRADVDPLNATNFHTDRLFGLWVSPDMSAPTRYLPYLLQGGLGLPDCAYYLDASPRMADIRAKYQAHIAAILKLADIADGEAKAARIFALETKMARVHVSREDSANVLKANNPWKRAEFATRAPGLDWASFFTAAGLNKQPVVVAWQPTAITGLSALAVSEPLSTWKEYLAFHAIDRRAGVLPKAFLDERFSFYGKTLAGTPQLSERWKRAVISTDGALGDAVGQLYVKRYFPPEAKAQLQAMVKNIIAAFDQRIDHLDWMAPQTKVKAKEKLSTLYVGVGYPDRWIDYSGLSVVLGEALGNAERAELFAYHRRLAELGQPVDLGEWWMTPQTVNAVNLPLQNALNFPAAILQPPFFDPGATAAVNYGGIGSTIGHEISHSFDDQGSQFDAHGRLADWWTPEDLAHFKASGAQLAAQFDTYHPFPDLTVNGRQTLSENIADLAGLSATHDAWQLSLGGQVAPMSEGFTGEQQFFLSFGQVWRTKTREPALRQQIITDGHAPAEYRADTVRNLDAWYPAFDVKSGETLYLWPKDRVRVW
;
A
#
# COMPACT_ATOMS: atom_id res chain seq x y z
N MET A 1 -32.27 -17.99 -18.05
CA MET A 1 -31.15 -17.21 -18.62
C MET A 1 -31.19 -15.84 -18.00
N SER A 2 -30.49 -15.65 -16.88
CA SER A 2 -30.40 -14.37 -16.23
C SER A 2 -29.30 -13.58 -16.92
N ALA A 3 -29.64 -12.39 -17.43
CA ALA A 3 -28.71 -11.48 -18.03
C ALA A 3 -27.62 -11.09 -16.99
N VAL A 4 -26.40 -11.48 -17.26
CA VAL A 4 -25.21 -10.99 -16.54
C VAL A 4 -25.15 -9.49 -16.82
N ALA A 5 -25.36 -8.68 -15.80
CA ALA A 5 -25.15 -7.24 -15.89
C ALA A 5 -23.71 -6.99 -16.35
N GLN A 6 -23.56 -6.39 -17.52
CA GLN A 6 -22.24 -5.95 -17.99
C GLN A 6 -21.71 -4.92 -17.00
N PRO A 7 -20.41 -4.99 -16.62
CA PRO A 7 -19.79 -3.92 -15.82
C PRO A 7 -19.94 -2.62 -16.58
N GLN A 8 -20.42 -1.57 -15.89
CA GLN A 8 -20.48 -0.23 -16.44
C GLN A 8 -19.08 0.17 -16.94
N GLN A 9 -18.96 0.36 -18.26
CA GLN A 9 -17.79 0.94 -18.85
C GLN A 9 -17.64 2.38 -18.27
N VAL A 10 -16.44 2.75 -17.88
CA VAL A 10 -16.08 4.16 -17.73
C VAL A 10 -16.44 4.80 -19.08
N PRO A 11 -17.23 5.88 -19.12
CA PRO A 11 -17.56 6.52 -20.37
C PRO A 11 -16.26 6.89 -21.11
N THR A 12 -16.00 6.23 -22.22
CA THR A 12 -14.84 6.52 -23.09
C THR A 12 -15.15 7.67 -24.06
N SER A 13 -16.24 8.40 -23.82
CA SER A 13 -16.68 9.49 -24.67
C SER A 13 -16.79 10.79 -23.88
N GLY A 14 -15.69 11.52 -23.75
CA GLY A 14 -15.69 12.86 -23.20
C GLY A 14 -14.41 13.14 -22.43
N TYR A 15 -13.55 13.87 -23.04
CA TYR A 15 -12.36 14.45 -22.43
C TYR A 15 -12.81 15.54 -21.45
N GLY A 16 -12.81 15.31 -20.14
CA GLY A 16 -13.19 16.36 -19.22
C GLY A 16 -13.83 15.86 -17.92
N ILE A 17 -14.70 16.70 -17.38
CA ILE A 17 -15.40 16.44 -16.12
C ILE A 17 -16.62 15.55 -16.35
N ASP A 18 -16.80 14.52 -15.56
CA ASP A 18 -18.02 13.70 -15.54
C ASP A 18 -19.17 14.48 -14.89
N VAL A 19 -19.82 15.32 -15.69
CA VAL A 19 -20.96 16.16 -15.25
C VAL A 19 -22.16 15.32 -14.81
N ALA A 20 -22.38 14.15 -15.44
CA ALA A 20 -23.50 13.28 -15.09
C ALA A 20 -23.32 12.61 -13.71
N GLY A 21 -22.06 12.40 -13.31
CA GLY A 21 -21.71 11.86 -11.99
C GLY A 21 -21.81 12.86 -10.84
N MET A 22 -22.03 14.14 -11.11
CA MET A 22 -22.19 15.19 -10.09
C MET A 22 -23.60 15.19 -9.47
N ASP A 23 -23.73 15.78 -8.30
CA ASP A 23 -25.02 16.15 -7.69
C ASP A 23 -25.08 17.66 -7.47
N ARG A 24 -25.58 18.37 -8.45
CA ARG A 24 -25.65 19.84 -8.45
C ARG A 24 -26.69 20.41 -7.46
N ALA A 25 -27.49 19.57 -6.80
CA ALA A 25 -28.39 20.01 -5.74
C ALA A 25 -27.65 20.24 -4.42
N ILE A 26 -26.47 19.65 -4.26
CA ILE A 26 -25.59 19.84 -3.11
C ILE A 26 -24.78 21.12 -3.32
N LYS A 27 -24.64 21.95 -2.27
CA LYS A 27 -23.74 23.10 -2.30
C LYS A 27 -22.30 22.64 -2.06
N PRO A 28 -21.32 23.05 -2.92
CA PRO A 28 -19.93 22.67 -2.77
C PRO A 28 -19.33 23.00 -1.39
N GLY A 29 -19.72 24.13 -0.82
CA GLY A 29 -19.25 24.56 0.50
C GLY A 29 -19.87 23.80 1.67
N ASN A 30 -20.89 22.98 1.45
CA ASN A 30 -21.46 22.11 2.48
C ASN A 30 -20.93 20.69 2.42
N ASP A 31 -20.73 20.17 1.20
CA ASP A 31 -20.22 18.82 0.94
C ASP A 31 -19.64 18.83 -0.48
N PHE A 32 -18.33 19.02 -0.56
CA PHE A 32 -17.66 19.08 -1.85
C PHE A 32 -17.61 17.72 -2.53
N TYR A 33 -17.33 16.65 -1.78
CA TYR A 33 -17.30 15.30 -2.32
C TYR A 33 -18.70 14.89 -2.87
N GLY A 34 -19.76 15.15 -2.13
CA GLY A 34 -21.12 14.90 -2.58
C GLY A 34 -21.51 15.72 -3.81
N TYR A 35 -21.13 17.00 -3.87
CA TYR A 35 -21.34 17.84 -5.06
C TYR A 35 -20.68 17.26 -6.31
N VAL A 36 -19.42 16.84 -6.19
CA VAL A 36 -18.62 16.37 -7.32
C VAL A 36 -18.96 14.93 -7.73
N ASN A 37 -19.36 14.06 -6.78
CA ASN A 37 -19.50 12.62 -6.99
C ASN A 37 -20.88 12.05 -6.64
N GLY A 38 -21.80 12.86 -6.09
CA GLY A 38 -23.05 12.37 -5.49
C GLY A 38 -23.97 11.65 -6.47
N GLY A 39 -24.03 12.08 -7.72
CA GLY A 39 -24.77 11.39 -8.78
C GLY A 39 -24.20 10.00 -9.06
N TRP A 40 -22.89 9.89 -9.20
CA TRP A 40 -22.21 8.63 -9.39
C TRP A 40 -22.37 7.69 -8.18
N VAL A 41 -22.20 8.21 -6.96
CA VAL A 41 -22.38 7.42 -5.72
C VAL A 41 -23.78 6.84 -5.62
N LYS A 42 -24.82 7.61 -6.00
CA LYS A 42 -26.21 7.15 -6.01
C LYS A 42 -26.48 6.09 -7.06
N ALA A 43 -25.92 6.25 -8.27
CA ALA A 43 -26.16 5.38 -9.41
C ALA A 43 -25.30 4.10 -9.40
N THR A 44 -24.21 4.07 -8.59
CA THR A 44 -23.23 2.98 -8.65
C THR A 44 -23.41 1.99 -7.50
N GLU A 45 -23.42 0.71 -7.85
CA GLU A 45 -23.33 -0.38 -6.88
C GLU A 45 -21.89 -0.91 -6.79
N ILE A 46 -21.47 -1.29 -5.58
CA ILE A 46 -20.19 -1.98 -5.38
C ILE A 46 -20.34 -3.41 -5.91
N PRO A 47 -19.49 -3.87 -6.86
CA PRO A 47 -19.52 -5.24 -7.34
C PRO A 47 -19.45 -6.25 -6.20
N LYS A 48 -20.11 -7.39 -6.36
CA LYS A 48 -20.22 -8.40 -5.29
C LYS A 48 -18.87 -8.97 -4.86
N ASP A 49 -17.89 -8.96 -5.76
CA ASP A 49 -16.52 -9.45 -5.50
C ASP A 49 -15.56 -8.34 -5.04
N ARG A 50 -16.09 -7.19 -4.64
CA ARG A 50 -15.30 -6.03 -4.18
C ARG A 50 -15.79 -5.52 -2.83
N SER A 51 -14.87 -5.05 -2.01
CA SER A 51 -15.17 -4.34 -0.75
C SER A 51 -15.28 -2.83 -0.96
N ARG A 52 -14.66 -2.30 -2.02
CA ARG A 52 -14.73 -0.91 -2.47
C ARG A 52 -14.82 -0.82 -3.98
N TRP A 53 -15.41 0.26 -4.47
CA TRP A 53 -15.52 0.55 -5.89
C TRP A 53 -15.40 2.03 -6.15
N GLY A 54 -14.49 2.44 -7.02
CA GLY A 54 -14.18 3.82 -7.33
C GLY A 54 -13.14 3.88 -8.41
N VAL A 55 -12.60 5.07 -8.71
CA VAL A 55 -11.68 5.29 -9.84
C VAL A 55 -10.50 4.33 -9.81
N PHE A 56 -9.78 4.24 -8.70
CA PHE A 56 -8.64 3.31 -8.57
C PHE A 56 -9.06 1.85 -8.81
N SER A 57 -10.19 1.42 -8.27
CA SER A 57 -10.68 0.04 -8.43
C SER A 57 -11.11 -0.26 -9.86
N ILE A 58 -11.72 0.70 -10.55
CA ILE A 58 -12.15 0.60 -11.95
C ILE A 58 -10.93 0.46 -12.86
N LEU A 59 -9.92 1.31 -12.66
CA LEU A 59 -8.68 1.24 -13.44
C LEU A 59 -7.88 -0.04 -13.15
N ALA A 60 -7.83 -0.48 -11.88
CA ALA A 60 -7.19 -1.74 -11.51
C ALA A 60 -7.91 -2.96 -12.14
N GLU A 61 -9.24 -2.93 -12.23
CA GLU A 61 -10.01 -3.97 -12.92
C GLU A 61 -9.71 -3.97 -14.42
N GLU A 62 -9.58 -2.78 -15.04
CA GLU A 62 -9.18 -2.66 -16.45
C GLU A 62 -7.74 -3.15 -16.67
N ALA A 63 -6.79 -2.75 -15.83
CA ALA A 63 -5.42 -3.24 -15.88
C ALA A 63 -5.37 -4.77 -15.74
N THR A 64 -6.17 -5.33 -14.82
CA THR A 64 -6.30 -6.79 -14.64
C THR A 64 -6.86 -7.48 -15.89
N ARG A 65 -7.87 -6.90 -16.55
CA ARG A 65 -8.41 -7.44 -17.82
C ARG A 65 -7.39 -7.37 -18.97
N ARG A 66 -6.67 -6.28 -19.10
CA ARG A 66 -5.59 -6.13 -20.08
C ARG A 66 -4.48 -7.15 -19.83
N THR A 67 -4.08 -7.32 -18.59
CA THR A 67 -3.08 -8.32 -18.19
C THR A 67 -3.59 -9.73 -18.49
N ARG A 68 -4.86 -10.06 -18.20
CA ARG A 68 -5.45 -11.34 -18.58
C ARG A 68 -5.31 -11.62 -20.07
N THR A 69 -5.61 -10.64 -20.93
CA THR A 69 -5.47 -10.79 -22.38
C THR A 69 -4.05 -11.17 -22.77
N LEU A 70 -3.05 -10.53 -22.19
CA LEU A 70 -1.64 -10.83 -22.42
C LEU A 70 -1.27 -12.24 -21.95
N LEU A 71 -1.76 -12.67 -20.79
CA LEU A 71 -1.51 -13.98 -20.21
C LEU A 71 -2.20 -15.11 -20.99
N ASP A 72 -3.46 -14.90 -21.42
CA ASP A 72 -4.20 -15.85 -22.25
C ASP A 72 -3.53 -16.04 -23.64
N GLU A 73 -2.90 -15.00 -24.17
CA GLU A 73 -2.08 -15.08 -25.38
C GLU A 73 -0.76 -15.83 -25.12
N ALA A 74 -0.06 -15.49 -24.01
CA ALA A 74 1.19 -16.13 -23.64
C ALA A 74 1.06 -17.65 -23.49
N VAL A 75 -0.06 -18.13 -22.91
CA VAL A 75 -0.35 -19.57 -22.78
C VAL A 75 -0.45 -20.28 -24.14
N LYS A 76 -0.91 -19.58 -25.18
CA LYS A 76 -1.07 -20.12 -26.54
C LYS A 76 0.22 -20.06 -27.37
N MET A 77 1.22 -19.32 -26.94
CA MET A 77 2.47 -19.18 -27.65
C MET A 77 3.38 -20.38 -27.40
N ASP A 78 4.07 -20.84 -28.44
CA ASP A 78 5.13 -21.83 -28.32
C ASP A 78 6.45 -21.16 -27.88
N ALA A 79 6.47 -20.78 -26.59
CA ALA A 79 7.64 -20.12 -26.02
C ALA A 79 8.70 -21.16 -25.61
N PRO A 80 9.99 -20.86 -25.80
CA PRO A 80 11.09 -21.75 -25.41
C PRO A 80 11.03 -22.11 -23.92
N ALA A 81 11.35 -23.36 -23.59
CA ALA A 81 11.41 -23.83 -22.22
C ALA A 81 12.37 -22.93 -21.39
N GLY A 82 11.94 -22.50 -20.20
CA GLY A 82 12.72 -21.66 -19.31
C GLY A 82 12.77 -20.16 -19.68
N SER A 83 12.22 -19.75 -20.84
CA SER A 83 12.06 -18.31 -21.14
C SER A 83 11.09 -17.64 -20.18
N GLU A 84 11.24 -16.33 -19.96
CA GLU A 84 10.33 -15.55 -19.09
C GLU A 84 8.88 -15.68 -19.53
N LEU A 85 8.61 -15.61 -20.84
CA LEU A 85 7.27 -15.78 -21.38
C LEU A 85 6.70 -17.16 -21.04
N ARG A 86 7.51 -18.22 -21.13
CA ARG A 86 7.10 -19.58 -20.75
C ARG A 86 6.81 -19.69 -19.25
N LYS A 87 7.65 -19.08 -18.38
CA LYS A 87 7.42 -19.05 -16.94
C LYS A 87 6.14 -18.32 -16.57
N VAL A 88 5.84 -17.19 -17.22
CA VAL A 88 4.60 -16.42 -17.05
C VAL A 88 3.41 -17.28 -17.43
N ALA A 89 3.45 -17.92 -18.61
CA ALA A 89 2.38 -18.79 -19.10
C ALA A 89 2.12 -19.98 -18.16
N ASP A 90 3.17 -20.70 -17.76
CA ASP A 90 3.05 -21.88 -16.89
C ASP A 90 2.58 -21.53 -15.48
N TYR A 91 3.04 -20.39 -14.92
CA TYR A 91 2.59 -19.93 -13.62
C TYR A 91 1.10 -19.59 -13.64
N TYR A 92 0.67 -18.82 -14.63
CA TYR A 92 -0.73 -18.44 -14.81
C TYR A 92 -1.63 -19.67 -15.05
N ALA A 93 -1.26 -20.55 -15.95
CA ALA A 93 -2.01 -21.77 -16.24
C ALA A 93 -2.13 -22.68 -14.99
N SER A 94 -1.05 -22.80 -14.20
CA SER A 94 -1.07 -23.57 -12.95
C SER A 94 -2.07 -23.01 -11.93
N ASN A 95 -2.21 -21.68 -11.87
CA ASN A 95 -3.17 -21.03 -10.99
C ASN A 95 -4.62 -21.12 -11.51
N LEU A 96 -4.84 -21.31 -12.80
CA LEU A 96 -6.16 -21.54 -13.38
C LEU A 96 -6.68 -22.96 -13.17
N ASP A 97 -5.79 -23.95 -13.00
CA ASP A 97 -6.11 -25.37 -12.88
C ASP A 97 -6.69 -25.72 -11.49
N GLU A 98 -7.93 -25.30 -11.24
CA GLU A 98 -8.63 -25.55 -9.98
C GLU A 98 -8.82 -27.06 -9.73
N ALA A 99 -9.14 -27.82 -10.79
CA ALA A 99 -9.30 -29.27 -10.68
C ALA A 99 -7.99 -29.99 -10.30
N GLY A 100 -6.87 -29.58 -10.89
CA GLY A 100 -5.56 -30.11 -10.52
C GLY A 100 -5.13 -29.72 -9.10
N ILE A 101 -5.46 -28.50 -8.64
CA ILE A 101 -5.23 -28.07 -7.26
C ILE A 101 -6.06 -28.93 -6.29
N ASP A 102 -7.36 -29.10 -6.55
CA ASP A 102 -8.26 -29.91 -5.72
C ASP A 102 -7.80 -31.37 -5.66
N ALA A 103 -7.41 -31.96 -6.79
CA ALA A 103 -6.93 -33.34 -6.87
C ALA A 103 -5.64 -33.60 -6.06
N ARG A 104 -4.77 -32.60 -5.92
CA ARG A 104 -3.54 -32.74 -5.13
C ARG A 104 -3.77 -32.63 -3.61
N GLY A 105 -4.92 -32.08 -3.18
CA GLY A 105 -5.26 -31.93 -1.78
C GLY A 105 -4.17 -31.15 -1.00
N LEU A 106 -3.85 -31.65 0.18
CA LEU A 106 -2.78 -31.09 1.03
C LEU A 106 -1.40 -31.73 0.76
N ALA A 107 -1.28 -32.69 -0.17
CA ALA A 107 -0.02 -33.39 -0.41
C ALA A 107 1.18 -32.44 -0.67
N PRO A 108 1.04 -31.36 -1.46
CA PRO A 108 2.16 -30.43 -1.68
C PRO A 108 2.61 -29.68 -0.40
N LEU A 109 1.75 -29.51 0.61
CA LEU A 109 2.05 -28.82 1.86
C LEU A 109 2.58 -29.78 2.96
N GLN A 110 2.42 -31.09 2.79
CA GLN A 110 2.85 -32.11 3.78
C GLN A 110 4.32 -31.97 4.21
N PRO A 111 5.29 -31.70 3.32
CA PRO A 111 6.68 -31.50 3.76
C PRO A 111 6.82 -30.36 4.78
N THR A 112 6.09 -29.25 4.61
CA THR A 112 6.11 -28.12 5.56
C THR A 112 5.44 -28.48 6.87
N LEU A 113 4.27 -29.13 6.85
CA LEU A 113 3.57 -29.58 8.05
C LEU A 113 4.40 -30.65 8.80
N GLY A 114 5.05 -31.56 8.09
CA GLY A 114 5.95 -32.55 8.68
C GLY A 114 7.15 -31.95 9.41
N ARG A 115 7.78 -30.92 8.84
CA ARG A 115 8.86 -30.17 9.51
C ARG A 115 8.38 -29.47 10.79
N ILE A 116 7.20 -28.87 10.77
CA ILE A 116 6.57 -28.25 11.94
C ILE A 116 6.30 -29.29 13.02
N ALA A 117 5.69 -30.42 12.67
CA ALA A 117 5.39 -31.51 13.59
C ALA A 117 6.66 -32.12 14.25
N ALA A 118 7.76 -32.17 13.50
CA ALA A 118 9.03 -32.74 13.93
C ALA A 118 9.85 -31.85 14.89
N LEU A 119 9.46 -30.60 15.16
CA LEU A 119 10.16 -29.71 16.10
C LEU A 119 10.25 -30.35 17.49
N ARG A 120 11.42 -30.31 18.12
CA ARG A 120 11.69 -30.96 19.43
C ARG A 120 12.06 -29.98 20.51
N ASN A 121 12.52 -28.78 20.15
CA ASN A 121 13.01 -27.78 21.08
C ASN A 121 12.93 -26.36 20.50
N THR A 122 13.20 -25.36 21.32
CA THR A 122 13.14 -23.94 20.97
C THR A 122 14.24 -23.51 19.97
N LYS A 123 15.36 -24.22 19.93
CA LYS A 123 16.41 -23.96 18.93
C LYS A 123 15.97 -24.37 17.52
N GLU A 124 15.31 -25.53 17.41
CA GLU A 124 14.73 -25.97 16.14
C GLU A 124 13.56 -25.03 15.71
N LEU A 125 12.78 -24.54 16.68
CA LEU A 125 11.78 -23.49 16.42
C LEU A 125 12.43 -22.23 15.88
N ALA A 126 13.48 -21.71 16.51
CA ALA A 126 14.20 -20.53 16.05
C ALA A 126 14.74 -20.69 14.62
N ARG A 127 15.29 -21.86 14.31
CA ARG A 127 15.75 -22.19 12.96
C ARG A 127 14.60 -22.17 11.95
N LEU A 128 13.46 -22.81 12.25
CA LEU A 128 12.31 -22.85 11.37
C LEU A 128 11.73 -21.46 11.13
N LEU A 129 11.63 -20.62 12.18
CA LEU A 129 11.20 -19.23 12.07
C LEU A 129 12.13 -18.42 11.14
N GLY A 130 13.45 -18.65 11.22
CA GLY A 130 14.41 -18.03 10.29
C GLY A 130 14.25 -18.52 8.84
N GLU A 131 14.03 -19.81 8.62
CA GLU A 131 13.77 -20.39 7.28
C GLU A 131 12.48 -19.83 6.66
N GLN A 132 11.50 -19.47 7.50
CA GLN A 132 10.22 -18.91 7.06
C GLN A 132 10.23 -17.39 6.89
N LEU A 133 11.28 -16.69 7.33
CA LEU A 133 11.38 -15.23 7.16
C LEU A 133 11.28 -14.85 5.68
N ARG A 134 10.53 -13.80 5.39
CA ARG A 134 10.39 -13.23 4.03
C ARG A 134 10.52 -11.73 4.08
N ALA A 135 10.94 -11.14 2.96
CA ALA A 135 10.93 -9.69 2.76
C ALA A 135 9.52 -9.27 2.29
N ASP A 136 8.57 -9.30 3.22
CA ASP A 136 7.14 -9.18 2.98
C ASP A 136 6.48 -7.98 3.67
N VAL A 137 7.29 -7.11 4.26
CA VAL A 137 6.86 -5.84 4.85
C VAL A 137 7.60 -4.68 4.20
N ASP A 138 6.99 -3.52 4.16
CA ASP A 138 7.58 -2.26 3.70
C ASP A 138 6.94 -1.10 4.47
N PRO A 139 7.61 -0.62 5.52
CA PRO A 139 7.02 0.37 6.42
C PRO A 139 7.03 1.80 5.87
N LEU A 140 7.83 2.10 4.86
CA LEU A 140 7.93 3.45 4.30
C LEU A 140 7.18 3.60 2.97
N ASN A 141 7.49 2.74 1.99
CA ASN A 141 6.96 2.94 0.65
C ASN A 141 5.51 2.45 0.51
N ALA A 142 5.18 1.31 1.15
CA ALA A 142 3.84 0.73 1.12
C ALA A 142 3.05 0.97 2.40
N THR A 143 3.68 1.52 3.43
CA THR A 143 3.10 1.56 4.78
C THR A 143 2.55 0.21 5.27
N ASN A 144 3.14 -0.89 4.76
CA ASN A 144 2.76 -2.25 5.10
C ASN A 144 3.59 -2.77 6.27
N PHE A 145 2.96 -2.88 7.42
CA PHE A 145 3.55 -3.39 8.67
C PHE A 145 3.08 -4.80 9.03
N HIS A 146 2.14 -5.35 8.27
CA HIS A 146 1.51 -6.61 8.63
C HIS A 146 2.17 -7.80 7.93
N THR A 147 2.55 -8.80 8.73
CA THR A 147 2.87 -10.15 8.28
C THR A 147 2.34 -11.17 9.29
N ASP A 148 1.87 -12.31 8.81
CA ASP A 148 1.46 -13.46 9.63
C ASP A 148 2.67 -14.35 10.06
N ARG A 149 3.89 -14.00 9.65
CA ARG A 149 5.13 -14.56 10.17
C ARG A 149 5.54 -13.85 11.45
N LEU A 150 6.19 -14.54 12.37
CA LEU A 150 6.57 -13.96 13.68
C LEU A 150 7.32 -12.64 13.54
N PHE A 151 8.16 -12.55 12.51
CA PHE A 151 8.85 -11.32 12.12
C PHE A 151 8.70 -11.08 10.62
N GLY A 152 8.58 -9.80 10.23
CA GLY A 152 8.77 -9.35 8.87
C GLY A 152 10.21 -8.89 8.61
N LEU A 153 10.67 -9.00 7.38
CA LEU A 153 11.94 -8.44 6.94
C LEU A 153 11.68 -7.37 5.88
N TRP A 154 12.37 -6.26 6.01
CA TRP A 154 12.52 -5.26 4.96
C TRP A 154 14.00 -5.08 4.65
N VAL A 155 14.38 -5.15 3.41
CA VAL A 155 15.74 -4.84 2.94
C VAL A 155 15.67 -3.52 2.19
N SER A 156 16.36 -2.52 2.71
CA SER A 156 16.26 -1.15 2.21
C SER A 156 17.56 -0.37 2.50
N PRO A 157 17.76 0.79 1.87
CA PRO A 157 18.92 1.63 2.17
C PRO A 157 19.03 1.95 3.68
N ASP A 158 20.25 2.03 4.17
CA ASP A 158 20.55 2.42 5.55
C ASP A 158 20.11 3.88 5.78
N MET A 159 19.19 4.12 6.69
CA MET A 159 18.71 5.48 7.01
C MET A 159 19.82 6.45 7.41
N SER A 160 20.94 5.96 7.94
CA SER A 160 22.08 6.78 8.34
C SER A 160 23.14 6.93 7.25
N ALA A 161 23.20 5.99 6.30
CA ALA A 161 24.14 5.95 5.19
C ALA A 161 23.50 5.30 3.96
N PRO A 162 22.65 6.01 3.20
CA PRO A 162 21.81 5.44 2.15
C PRO A 162 22.57 5.02 0.88
N THR A 163 23.85 4.75 1.01
CA THR A 163 24.71 4.16 -0.05
C THR A 163 24.83 2.64 0.04
N ARG A 164 24.24 2.03 1.06
CA ARG A 164 24.24 0.59 1.31
C ARG A 164 22.89 0.12 1.81
N TYR A 165 22.56 -1.13 1.59
CA TYR A 165 21.36 -1.77 2.12
C TYR A 165 21.60 -2.37 3.50
N LEU A 166 20.58 -2.29 4.38
CA LEU A 166 20.49 -2.99 5.66
C LEU A 166 19.22 -3.86 5.74
N PRO A 167 19.26 -4.94 6.53
CA PRO A 167 18.05 -5.68 6.90
C PRO A 167 17.38 -5.00 8.09
N TYR A 168 16.07 -4.75 7.96
CA TYR A 168 15.18 -4.22 8.99
C TYR A 168 14.26 -5.34 9.46
N LEU A 169 14.25 -5.63 10.75
CA LEU A 169 13.39 -6.64 11.36
C LEU A 169 12.20 -5.96 12.00
N LEU A 170 10.98 -6.38 11.62
CA LEU A 170 9.71 -5.83 12.08
C LEU A 170 8.92 -6.87 12.88
N GLN A 171 8.03 -6.37 13.76
CA GLN A 171 7.03 -7.19 14.44
C GLN A 171 6.06 -7.85 13.44
N GLY A 172 5.55 -9.04 13.80
CA GLY A 172 4.57 -9.78 13.00
C GLY A 172 3.89 -10.87 13.83
N GLY A 173 3.30 -11.85 13.17
CA GLY A 173 2.74 -13.05 13.80
C GLY A 173 1.26 -12.96 14.15
N LEU A 174 0.55 -11.91 13.71
CA LEU A 174 -0.88 -11.79 13.95
C LEU A 174 -1.66 -12.25 12.70
N GLY A 175 -2.71 -13.03 12.89
CA GLY A 175 -3.63 -13.41 11.83
C GLY A 175 -4.71 -12.36 11.58
N LEU A 176 -5.08 -11.54 12.59
CA LEU A 176 -5.94 -10.37 12.43
C LEU A 176 -5.11 -9.13 12.01
N PRO A 177 -5.72 -8.13 11.36
CA PRO A 177 -4.98 -7.05 10.70
C PRO A 177 -4.12 -6.16 11.58
N ASP A 178 -4.47 -6.02 12.88
CA ASP A 178 -3.78 -5.15 13.83
C ASP A 178 -3.96 -5.63 15.26
N CYS A 179 -3.06 -5.23 16.16
CA CYS A 179 -3.16 -5.57 17.60
C CYS A 179 -4.47 -5.06 18.24
N ALA A 180 -5.06 -3.98 17.73
CA ALA A 180 -6.33 -3.46 18.20
C ALA A 180 -7.47 -4.50 18.09
N TYR A 181 -7.46 -5.36 17.07
CA TYR A 181 -8.46 -6.41 16.92
C TYR A 181 -8.46 -7.43 18.07
N TYR A 182 -7.32 -7.62 18.73
CA TYR A 182 -7.17 -8.51 19.89
C TYR A 182 -7.48 -7.83 21.22
N LEU A 183 -7.19 -6.52 21.32
CA LEU A 183 -7.12 -5.81 22.61
C LEU A 183 -8.32 -4.90 22.88
N ASP A 184 -9.00 -4.41 21.83
CA ASP A 184 -10.20 -3.58 21.99
C ASP A 184 -11.34 -4.41 22.60
N ALA A 185 -11.93 -3.88 23.69
CA ALA A 185 -12.98 -4.53 24.45
C ALA A 185 -14.40 -4.35 23.86
N SER A 186 -14.54 -3.65 22.74
CA SER A 186 -15.85 -3.39 22.11
C SER A 186 -16.56 -4.70 21.73
N PRO A 187 -17.92 -4.72 21.79
CA PRO A 187 -18.72 -5.88 21.39
C PRO A 187 -18.44 -6.33 19.94
N ARG A 188 -18.18 -5.38 19.05
CA ARG A 188 -17.83 -5.65 17.65
C ARG A 188 -16.54 -6.45 17.56
N MET A 189 -15.48 -6.02 18.25
CA MET A 189 -14.20 -6.73 18.22
C MET A 189 -14.30 -8.10 18.92
N ALA A 190 -15.14 -8.22 19.94
CA ALA A 190 -15.42 -9.52 20.55
C ALA A 190 -16.08 -10.50 19.58
N ASP A 191 -17.04 -10.05 18.75
CA ASP A 191 -17.66 -10.86 17.69
C ASP A 191 -16.65 -11.28 16.62
N ILE A 192 -15.78 -10.34 16.17
CA ILE A 192 -14.72 -10.65 15.21
C ILE A 192 -13.77 -11.72 15.78
N ARG A 193 -13.35 -11.59 17.03
CA ARG A 193 -12.48 -12.58 17.70
C ARG A 193 -13.11 -13.96 17.78
N ALA A 194 -14.41 -14.04 18.12
CA ALA A 194 -15.12 -15.31 18.13
C ALA A 194 -15.17 -15.96 16.75
N LYS A 195 -15.46 -15.17 15.70
CA LYS A 195 -15.47 -15.64 14.31
C LYS A 195 -14.07 -16.06 13.83
N TYR A 196 -13.02 -15.35 14.26
CA TYR A 196 -11.64 -15.72 13.96
C TYR A 196 -11.25 -17.07 14.59
N GLN A 197 -11.59 -17.30 15.86
CA GLN A 197 -11.36 -18.61 16.49
C GLN A 197 -12.13 -19.74 15.77
N ALA A 198 -13.38 -19.47 15.34
CA ALA A 198 -14.14 -20.43 14.55
C ALA A 198 -13.48 -20.71 13.19
N HIS A 199 -12.93 -19.67 12.54
CA HIS A 199 -12.14 -19.82 11.31
C HIS A 199 -10.90 -20.69 11.51
N ILE A 200 -10.11 -20.44 12.54
CA ILE A 200 -8.94 -21.27 12.87
C ILE A 200 -9.36 -22.75 13.04
N ALA A 201 -10.43 -23.01 13.81
CA ALA A 201 -10.93 -24.35 14.02
C ALA A 201 -11.39 -25.02 12.72
N ALA A 202 -12.05 -24.28 11.83
CA ALA A 202 -12.52 -24.76 10.54
C ALA A 202 -11.35 -25.12 9.59
N ILE A 203 -10.32 -24.29 9.51
CA ILE A 203 -9.10 -24.57 8.72
C ILE A 203 -8.39 -25.84 9.24
N LEU A 204 -8.25 -25.98 10.56
CA LEU A 204 -7.63 -27.16 11.16
C LEU A 204 -8.45 -28.43 10.88
N LYS A 205 -9.78 -28.33 10.94
CA LYS A 205 -10.69 -29.43 10.60
C LYS A 205 -10.58 -29.84 9.14
N LEU A 206 -10.52 -28.89 8.21
CA LEU A 206 -10.32 -29.16 6.77
C LEU A 206 -8.98 -29.86 6.50
N ALA A 207 -8.00 -29.66 7.37
CA ALA A 207 -6.70 -30.30 7.28
C ALA A 207 -6.61 -31.63 8.06
N ASP A 208 -7.73 -32.21 8.53
CA ASP A 208 -7.80 -33.42 9.37
C ASP A 208 -6.97 -33.31 10.65
N ILE A 209 -6.79 -32.11 11.19
CA ILE A 209 -6.10 -31.88 12.47
C ILE A 209 -7.13 -31.95 13.60
N ALA A 210 -7.01 -32.97 14.46
CA ALA A 210 -7.92 -33.19 15.58
C ALA A 210 -7.92 -32.05 16.59
N ASP A 211 -8.94 -31.96 17.45
CA ASP A 211 -9.09 -30.98 18.54
C ASP A 211 -9.04 -29.51 18.07
N GLY A 212 -9.62 -29.23 16.90
CA GLY A 212 -9.55 -27.93 16.24
C GLY A 212 -9.97 -26.76 17.12
N GLU A 213 -11.07 -26.86 17.88
CA GLU A 213 -11.55 -25.79 18.77
C GLU A 213 -10.57 -25.49 19.91
N ALA A 214 -10.05 -26.54 20.57
CA ALA A 214 -9.09 -26.37 21.65
C ALA A 214 -7.76 -25.78 21.14
N LYS A 215 -7.32 -26.18 19.94
CA LYS A 215 -6.13 -25.62 19.29
C LYS A 215 -6.38 -24.18 18.87
N ALA A 216 -7.55 -23.85 18.32
CA ALA A 216 -7.91 -22.47 17.97
C ALA A 216 -7.85 -21.54 19.18
N ALA A 217 -8.35 -21.99 20.33
CA ALA A 217 -8.27 -21.21 21.57
C ALA A 217 -6.82 -20.96 22.01
N ARG A 218 -5.92 -21.96 21.88
CA ARG A 218 -4.50 -21.79 22.22
C ARG A 218 -3.76 -20.90 21.24
N ILE A 219 -4.02 -21.04 19.94
CA ILE A 219 -3.45 -20.19 18.87
C ILE A 219 -3.88 -18.75 19.12
N PHE A 220 -5.17 -18.51 19.32
CA PHE A 220 -5.69 -17.17 19.59
C PHE A 220 -5.10 -16.56 20.87
N ALA A 221 -4.93 -17.36 21.93
CA ALA A 221 -4.29 -16.91 23.17
C ALA A 221 -2.82 -16.51 22.95
N LEU A 222 -2.07 -17.27 22.13
CA LEU A 222 -0.69 -16.92 21.75
C LEU A 222 -0.65 -15.61 20.95
N GLU A 223 -1.48 -15.46 19.93
CA GLU A 223 -1.56 -14.22 19.15
C GLU A 223 -2.00 -13.02 19.99
N THR A 224 -2.89 -13.21 20.97
CA THR A 224 -3.26 -12.15 21.92
C THR A 224 -2.05 -11.72 22.78
N LYS A 225 -1.18 -12.64 23.17
CA LYS A 225 0.08 -12.28 23.86
C LYS A 225 1.03 -11.53 22.92
N MET A 226 1.13 -11.94 21.64
CA MET A 226 1.89 -11.20 20.63
C MET A 226 1.33 -9.79 20.44
N ALA A 227 0.00 -9.63 20.31
CA ALA A 227 -0.66 -8.33 20.17
C ALA A 227 -0.35 -7.38 21.33
N ARG A 228 -0.21 -7.89 22.56
CA ARG A 228 0.12 -7.08 23.74
C ARG A 228 1.55 -6.53 23.74
N VAL A 229 2.46 -7.15 23.02
CA VAL A 229 3.85 -6.68 22.91
C VAL A 229 4.09 -5.88 21.62
N HIS A 230 3.12 -5.87 20.71
CA HIS A 230 3.18 -5.05 19.51
C HIS A 230 3.12 -3.57 19.85
N VAL A 231 3.81 -2.79 19.03
CA VAL A 231 3.73 -1.33 19.00
C VAL A 231 2.54 -0.93 18.11
N SER A 232 1.87 0.18 18.44
CA SER A 232 0.74 0.69 17.68
C SER A 232 1.12 1.03 16.23
N ARG A 233 0.11 1.16 15.36
CA ARG A 233 0.28 1.56 13.96
C ARG A 233 0.92 2.94 13.85
N GLU A 234 0.46 3.93 14.65
CA GLU A 234 0.99 5.29 14.71
C GLU A 234 2.47 5.31 15.12
N ASP A 235 2.81 4.61 16.20
CA ASP A 235 4.20 4.54 16.67
C ASP A 235 5.12 3.78 15.69
N SER A 236 4.60 2.76 15.00
CA SER A 236 5.33 2.00 13.98
C SER A 236 5.67 2.85 12.75
N ALA A 237 4.84 3.84 12.41
CA ALA A 237 5.08 4.76 11.30
C ALA A 237 6.16 5.81 11.62
N ASN A 238 6.53 6.01 12.88
CA ASN A 238 7.50 7.03 13.28
C ASN A 238 8.94 6.57 12.99
N VAL A 239 9.55 7.09 11.93
CA VAL A 239 10.90 6.71 11.47
C VAL A 239 11.99 7.02 12.50
N LEU A 240 11.82 8.05 13.34
CA LEU A 240 12.78 8.38 14.40
C LEU A 240 12.80 7.34 15.52
N LYS A 241 11.65 6.70 15.80
CA LYS A 241 11.54 5.58 16.73
C LYS A 241 12.05 4.27 16.13
N ALA A 242 12.00 4.15 14.81
CA ALA A 242 12.26 2.92 14.08
C ALA A 242 13.74 2.68 13.74
N ASN A 243 14.57 3.71 13.72
CA ASN A 243 15.99 3.59 13.36
C ASN A 243 16.84 3.09 14.53
N ASN A 244 16.74 1.81 14.84
CA ASN A 244 17.51 1.19 15.95
C ASN A 244 18.47 0.12 15.39
N PRO A 245 19.66 0.51 14.90
CA PRO A 245 20.66 -0.43 14.42
C PRO A 245 21.28 -1.21 15.58
N TRP A 246 20.99 -2.50 15.66
CA TRP A 246 21.61 -3.40 16.64
C TRP A 246 22.70 -4.24 15.97
N LYS A 247 23.85 -4.38 16.64
CA LYS A 247 24.79 -5.41 16.21
C LYS A 247 24.12 -6.76 16.32
N ARG A 248 24.26 -7.61 15.32
CA ARG A 248 23.65 -8.95 15.32
C ARG A 248 23.96 -9.74 16.60
N ALA A 249 25.16 -9.62 17.14
CA ALA A 249 25.55 -10.27 18.39
C ALA A 249 24.81 -9.74 19.64
N GLU A 250 24.26 -8.53 19.58
CA GLU A 250 23.56 -7.91 20.72
C GLU A 250 22.12 -8.40 20.86
N PHE A 251 21.54 -9.06 19.81
CA PHE A 251 20.16 -9.55 19.86
C PHE A 251 19.91 -10.52 21.04
N ALA A 252 20.87 -11.40 21.34
CA ALA A 252 20.72 -12.33 22.46
C ALA A 252 20.61 -11.64 23.82
N THR A 253 21.21 -10.44 23.95
CA THR A 253 21.18 -9.66 25.20
C THR A 253 20.01 -8.67 25.22
N ARG A 254 19.73 -8.00 24.09
CA ARG A 254 18.66 -6.98 23.99
C ARG A 254 17.27 -7.58 23.88
N ALA A 255 17.15 -8.75 23.23
CA ALA A 255 15.92 -9.48 23.03
C ALA A 255 16.13 -10.97 23.46
N PRO A 256 16.30 -11.25 24.76
CA PRO A 256 16.56 -12.60 25.25
C PRO A 256 15.36 -13.52 25.00
N GLY A 257 15.65 -14.81 24.77
CA GLY A 257 14.64 -15.86 24.55
C GLY A 257 14.92 -16.66 23.30
N LEU A 258 14.68 -16.11 22.12
CA LEU A 258 14.92 -16.79 20.85
C LEU A 258 16.42 -17.10 20.65
N ASP A 259 16.73 -18.29 20.11
CA ASP A 259 18.09 -18.58 19.61
C ASP A 259 18.37 -17.79 18.33
N TRP A 260 18.79 -16.54 18.50
CA TRP A 260 19.04 -15.61 17.40
C TRP A 260 20.15 -16.07 16.46
N ALA A 261 21.12 -16.83 16.97
CA ALA A 261 22.18 -17.38 16.11
C ALA A 261 21.63 -18.39 15.11
N SER A 262 20.76 -19.30 15.58
CA SER A 262 20.07 -20.26 14.72
C SER A 262 19.08 -19.56 13.77
N PHE A 263 18.35 -18.55 14.27
CA PHE A 263 17.41 -17.76 13.46
C PHE A 263 18.12 -17.04 12.31
N PHE A 264 19.13 -16.22 12.60
CA PHE A 264 19.83 -15.44 11.55
C PHE A 264 20.59 -16.32 10.56
N THR A 265 21.13 -17.48 11.02
CA THR A 265 21.78 -18.44 10.13
C THR A 265 20.76 -19.01 9.14
N ALA A 266 19.61 -19.44 9.63
CA ALA A 266 18.56 -20.00 8.78
C ALA A 266 17.90 -18.97 7.85
N ALA A 267 17.82 -17.71 8.29
CA ALA A 267 17.36 -16.58 7.48
C ALA A 267 18.39 -16.09 6.44
N GLY A 268 19.61 -16.64 6.40
CA GLY A 268 20.65 -16.16 5.48
C GLY A 268 21.26 -14.80 5.88
N LEU A 269 21.01 -14.34 7.10
CA LEU A 269 21.48 -13.05 7.64
C LEU A 269 22.72 -13.17 8.54
N ASN A 270 23.32 -14.34 8.63
CA ASN A 270 24.47 -14.62 9.50
C ASN A 270 25.75 -13.82 9.14
N LYS A 271 25.84 -13.29 7.92
CA LYS A 271 26.95 -12.43 7.47
C LYS A 271 26.69 -10.93 7.74
N GLN A 272 25.47 -10.55 8.12
CA GLN A 272 25.15 -9.15 8.37
C GLN A 272 25.61 -8.74 9.77
N PRO A 273 26.49 -7.73 9.90
CA PRO A 273 26.97 -7.30 11.21
C PRO A 273 25.91 -6.54 12.01
N VAL A 274 24.99 -5.87 11.32
CA VAL A 274 23.93 -5.02 11.88
C VAL A 274 22.59 -5.44 11.29
N VAL A 275 21.56 -5.45 12.12
CA VAL A 275 20.14 -5.59 11.76
C VAL A 275 19.39 -4.47 12.47
N VAL A 276 18.58 -3.72 11.76
CA VAL A 276 17.79 -2.64 12.37
C VAL A 276 16.53 -3.23 13.01
N ALA A 277 16.37 -3.01 14.31
CA ALA A 277 15.16 -3.37 15.03
C ALA A 277 14.14 -2.25 14.88
N TRP A 278 13.13 -2.43 14.01
CA TRP A 278 12.14 -1.39 13.74
C TRP A 278 11.31 -1.06 14.99
N GLN A 279 10.81 -2.10 15.68
CA GLN A 279 10.09 -1.98 16.96
C GLN A 279 10.85 -2.77 18.05
N PRO A 280 11.84 -2.17 18.73
CA PRO A 280 12.69 -2.88 19.71
C PRO A 280 11.93 -3.61 20.81
N THR A 281 10.90 -2.98 21.37
CA THR A 281 10.09 -3.55 22.46
C THR A 281 9.29 -4.75 21.99
N ALA A 282 8.70 -4.68 20.80
CA ALA A 282 7.96 -5.80 20.22
C ALA A 282 8.88 -6.98 19.89
N ILE A 283 10.05 -6.72 19.28
CA ILE A 283 11.04 -7.77 18.98
C ILE A 283 11.48 -8.47 20.28
N THR A 284 11.71 -7.71 21.34
CA THR A 284 12.06 -8.26 22.66
C THR A 284 10.94 -9.12 23.23
N GLY A 285 9.69 -8.63 23.17
CA GLY A 285 8.53 -9.37 23.67
C GLY A 285 8.26 -10.65 22.87
N LEU A 286 8.31 -10.58 21.54
CA LEU A 286 8.13 -11.75 20.67
C LEU A 286 9.23 -12.80 20.88
N SER A 287 10.47 -12.37 21.08
CA SER A 287 11.60 -13.25 21.42
C SER A 287 11.37 -13.99 22.75
N ALA A 288 10.87 -13.30 23.76
CA ALA A 288 10.54 -13.91 25.04
C ALA A 288 9.41 -14.94 24.92
N LEU A 289 8.38 -14.66 24.11
CA LEU A 289 7.28 -15.60 23.85
C LEU A 289 7.77 -16.89 23.19
N ALA A 290 8.80 -16.85 22.35
CA ALA A 290 9.34 -18.03 21.68
C ALA A 290 9.83 -19.12 22.65
N VAL A 291 10.17 -18.77 23.89
CA VAL A 291 10.63 -19.72 24.93
C VAL A 291 9.67 -19.85 26.10
N SER A 292 8.83 -18.86 26.38
CA SER A 292 7.87 -18.91 27.47
C SER A 292 6.60 -19.70 27.14
N GLU A 293 6.26 -19.80 25.85
CA GLU A 293 5.08 -20.53 25.42
C GLU A 293 5.42 -21.99 25.06
N PRO A 294 4.50 -22.93 25.31
CA PRO A 294 4.73 -24.34 24.99
C PRO A 294 5.06 -24.57 23.52
N LEU A 295 6.05 -25.41 23.23
CA LEU A 295 6.43 -25.78 21.88
C LEU A 295 5.25 -26.41 21.10
N SER A 296 4.36 -27.13 21.79
CA SER A 296 3.12 -27.65 21.18
C SER A 296 2.22 -26.55 20.64
N THR A 297 2.06 -25.44 21.37
CA THR A 297 1.27 -24.27 20.91
C THR A 297 1.91 -23.62 19.69
N TRP A 298 3.25 -23.51 19.66
CA TRP A 298 3.98 -23.03 18.48
C TRP A 298 3.77 -23.93 17.25
N LYS A 299 3.76 -25.24 17.43
CA LYS A 299 3.47 -26.17 16.32
C LYS A 299 2.06 -25.98 15.78
N GLU A 300 1.08 -25.82 16.66
CA GLU A 300 -0.31 -25.58 16.28
C GLU A 300 -0.46 -24.25 15.51
N TYR A 301 0.13 -23.18 16.04
CA TYR A 301 0.16 -21.85 15.42
C TYR A 301 0.82 -21.89 14.04
N LEU A 302 2.02 -22.47 13.92
CA LEU A 302 2.75 -22.55 12.65
C LEU A 302 2.02 -23.41 11.62
N ALA A 303 1.37 -24.49 12.03
CA ALA A 303 0.58 -25.34 11.13
C ALA A 303 -0.65 -24.60 10.59
N PHE A 304 -1.39 -23.90 11.47
CA PHE A 304 -2.52 -23.08 11.04
C PHE A 304 -2.08 -22.01 10.02
N HIS A 305 -1.08 -21.19 10.34
CA HIS A 305 -0.62 -20.13 9.45
C HIS A 305 -0.02 -20.66 8.15
N ALA A 306 0.64 -21.83 8.16
CA ALA A 306 1.14 -22.44 6.94
C ALA A 306 -0.01 -22.83 5.98
N ILE A 307 -1.12 -23.35 6.51
CA ILE A 307 -2.28 -23.73 5.72
C ILE A 307 -3.05 -22.48 5.26
N ASP A 308 -3.39 -21.60 6.18
CA ASP A 308 -4.24 -20.43 5.87
C ASP A 308 -3.59 -19.50 4.84
N ARG A 309 -2.29 -19.23 4.95
CA ARG A 309 -1.53 -18.44 3.98
C ARG A 309 -1.59 -19.01 2.57
N ARG A 310 -1.66 -20.33 2.45
CA ARG A 310 -1.68 -21.04 1.15
C ARG A 310 -3.08 -21.37 0.63
N ALA A 311 -4.14 -20.98 1.34
CA ALA A 311 -5.52 -21.32 0.99
C ALA A 311 -5.87 -20.99 -0.48
N GLY A 312 -5.29 -19.95 -1.08
CA GLY A 312 -5.51 -19.58 -2.49
C GLY A 312 -5.01 -20.59 -3.52
N VAL A 313 -4.09 -21.48 -3.15
CA VAL A 313 -3.48 -22.54 -3.98
C VAL A 313 -3.63 -23.93 -3.36
N LEU A 314 -4.54 -24.05 -2.40
CA LEU A 314 -5.04 -25.30 -1.82
C LEU A 314 -6.47 -25.61 -2.34
N PRO A 315 -7.03 -26.79 -2.04
CA PRO A 315 -8.38 -27.16 -2.43
C PRO A 315 -9.40 -26.08 -2.09
N LYS A 316 -10.42 -25.99 -2.94
CA LYS A 316 -11.45 -24.94 -2.88
C LYS A 316 -12.05 -24.73 -1.49
N ALA A 317 -12.20 -25.78 -0.67
CA ALA A 317 -12.74 -25.68 0.67
C ALA A 317 -11.92 -24.76 1.60
N PHE A 318 -10.58 -24.77 1.50
CA PHE A 318 -9.70 -23.89 2.26
C PHE A 318 -9.83 -22.43 1.81
N LEU A 319 -9.90 -22.21 0.51
CA LEU A 319 -10.10 -20.90 -0.07
C LEU A 319 -11.47 -20.31 0.33
N ASP A 320 -12.53 -21.11 0.28
CA ASP A 320 -13.89 -20.68 0.64
C ASP A 320 -13.96 -20.33 2.13
N GLU A 321 -13.32 -21.11 3.01
CA GLU A 321 -13.27 -20.82 4.45
C GLU A 321 -12.48 -19.55 4.73
N ARG A 322 -11.30 -19.39 4.13
CA ARG A 322 -10.50 -18.19 4.26
C ARG A 322 -11.26 -16.95 3.77
N PHE A 323 -11.95 -17.06 2.64
CA PHE A 323 -12.78 -15.98 2.11
C PHE A 323 -13.98 -15.67 3.04
N SER A 324 -14.59 -16.70 3.65
CA SER A 324 -15.69 -16.51 4.61
C SER A 324 -15.29 -15.62 5.77
N PHE A 325 -14.06 -15.74 6.25
CA PHE A 325 -13.57 -14.88 7.33
C PHE A 325 -13.00 -13.55 6.80
N TYR A 326 -11.92 -13.56 6.04
CA TYR A 326 -11.24 -12.32 5.63
C TYR A 326 -12.02 -11.52 4.58
N GLY A 327 -12.69 -12.18 3.65
CA GLY A 327 -13.50 -11.53 2.62
C GLY A 327 -14.84 -11.06 3.12
N LYS A 328 -15.67 -11.98 3.68
CA LYS A 328 -17.04 -11.65 4.08
C LYS A 328 -17.08 -10.95 5.43
N THR A 329 -16.43 -11.50 6.45
CA THR A 329 -16.53 -10.96 7.83
C THR A 329 -15.75 -9.66 7.99
N LEU A 330 -14.47 -9.64 7.59
CA LEU A 330 -13.62 -8.46 7.79
C LEU A 330 -13.84 -7.38 6.74
N ALA A 331 -13.89 -7.73 5.46
CA ALA A 331 -13.98 -6.76 4.37
C ALA A 331 -15.42 -6.52 3.86
N GLY A 332 -16.41 -7.32 4.31
CA GLY A 332 -17.81 -7.18 3.88
C GLY A 332 -18.05 -7.54 2.40
N THR A 333 -17.14 -8.26 1.76
CA THR A 333 -17.24 -8.66 0.35
C THR A 333 -18.16 -9.86 0.22
N PRO A 334 -19.31 -9.77 -0.49
CA PRO A 334 -20.28 -10.85 -0.53
C PRO A 334 -19.82 -12.11 -1.28
N GLN A 335 -18.97 -11.95 -2.30
CA GLN A 335 -18.62 -13.00 -3.24
C GLN A 335 -17.11 -13.04 -3.48
N LEU A 336 -16.55 -14.25 -3.53
CA LEU A 336 -15.16 -14.46 -3.95
C LEU A 336 -14.99 -14.03 -5.42
N SER A 337 -13.89 -13.36 -5.72
CA SER A 337 -13.54 -12.98 -7.09
C SER A 337 -13.34 -14.21 -7.99
N GLU A 338 -13.59 -14.05 -9.28
CA GLU A 338 -13.45 -15.12 -10.28
C GLU A 338 -12.01 -15.68 -10.29
N ARG A 339 -11.87 -16.95 -10.60
CA ARG A 339 -10.57 -17.66 -10.60
C ARG A 339 -9.52 -16.96 -11.45
N TRP A 340 -9.89 -16.50 -12.64
CA TRP A 340 -8.96 -15.84 -13.54
C TRP A 340 -8.38 -14.53 -12.93
N LYS A 341 -9.19 -13.76 -12.20
CA LYS A 341 -8.71 -12.53 -11.52
C LYS A 341 -7.64 -12.87 -10.49
N ARG A 342 -7.89 -13.90 -9.70
CA ARG A 342 -6.93 -14.38 -8.69
C ARG A 342 -5.65 -14.92 -9.34
N ALA A 343 -5.78 -15.65 -10.46
CA ALA A 343 -4.63 -16.14 -11.20
C ALA A 343 -3.79 -15.02 -11.80
N VAL A 344 -4.41 -13.96 -12.35
CA VAL A 344 -3.70 -12.76 -12.81
C VAL A 344 -2.94 -12.11 -11.67
N ILE A 345 -3.62 -11.83 -10.54
CA ILE A 345 -3.01 -11.17 -9.37
C ILE A 345 -1.84 -12.01 -8.82
N SER A 346 -2.00 -13.34 -8.75
CA SER A 346 -0.93 -14.24 -8.31
C SER A 346 0.26 -14.24 -9.26
N THR A 347 0.03 -14.15 -10.58
CA THR A 347 1.07 -14.10 -11.60
C THR A 347 1.82 -12.76 -11.56
N ASP A 348 1.09 -11.66 -11.41
CA ASP A 348 1.67 -10.32 -11.23
C ASP A 348 2.54 -10.25 -9.97
N GLY A 349 2.10 -10.83 -8.86
CA GLY A 349 2.89 -10.88 -7.63
C GLY A 349 4.18 -11.70 -7.75
N ALA A 350 4.21 -12.72 -8.61
CA ALA A 350 5.36 -13.61 -8.78
C ALA A 350 6.34 -13.18 -9.89
N LEU A 351 5.80 -12.63 -10.99
CA LEU A 351 6.52 -12.36 -12.25
C LEU A 351 6.18 -10.96 -12.80
N GLY A 352 5.95 -10.01 -11.89
CA GLY A 352 5.34 -8.72 -12.21
C GLY A 352 6.09 -7.92 -13.27
N ASP A 353 7.42 -7.90 -13.26
CA ASP A 353 8.20 -7.18 -14.28
C ASP A 353 8.14 -7.88 -15.65
N ALA A 354 8.15 -9.22 -15.68
CA ALA A 354 8.00 -9.95 -16.94
C ALA A 354 6.63 -9.69 -17.57
N VAL A 355 5.57 -9.62 -16.75
CA VAL A 355 4.22 -9.21 -17.18
C VAL A 355 4.22 -7.73 -17.57
N GLY A 356 4.91 -6.87 -16.81
CA GLY A 356 5.03 -5.43 -17.05
C GLY A 356 5.64 -5.09 -18.40
N GLN A 357 6.65 -5.83 -18.85
CA GLN A 357 7.24 -5.69 -20.19
C GLN A 357 6.19 -5.92 -21.29
N LEU A 358 5.34 -6.94 -21.14
CA LEU A 358 4.24 -7.21 -22.08
C LEU A 358 3.20 -6.08 -22.05
N TYR A 359 2.88 -5.59 -20.84
CA TYR A 359 1.87 -4.55 -20.61
C TYR A 359 2.27 -3.23 -21.26
N VAL A 360 3.47 -2.72 -20.99
CA VAL A 360 3.90 -1.41 -21.50
C VAL A 360 4.06 -1.43 -23.02
N LYS A 361 4.55 -2.53 -23.58
CA LYS A 361 4.70 -2.69 -25.03
C LYS A 361 3.36 -2.51 -25.77
N ARG A 362 2.23 -2.88 -25.14
CA ARG A 362 0.90 -2.81 -25.78
C ARG A 362 0.08 -1.59 -25.38
N TYR A 363 0.19 -1.14 -24.12
CA TYR A 363 -0.78 -0.22 -23.52
C TYR A 363 -0.21 1.12 -23.07
N PHE A 364 1.09 1.36 -23.23
CA PHE A 364 1.68 2.62 -22.80
C PHE A 364 2.42 3.33 -23.96
N PRO A 365 1.79 4.36 -24.59
CA PRO A 365 2.42 5.08 -25.68
C PRO A 365 3.54 6.03 -25.19
N PRO A 366 4.65 6.16 -25.95
CA PRO A 366 5.77 7.03 -25.59
C PRO A 366 5.39 8.51 -25.42
N GLU A 367 4.39 8.99 -26.15
CA GLU A 367 3.93 10.38 -26.12
C GLU A 367 3.36 10.76 -24.75
N ALA A 368 2.65 9.85 -24.10
CA ALA A 368 2.13 10.06 -22.75
C ALA A 368 3.26 10.27 -21.72
N LYS A 369 4.36 9.51 -21.86
CA LYS A 369 5.55 9.65 -21.00
C LYS A 369 6.13 11.06 -21.08
N ALA A 370 6.29 11.61 -22.29
CA ALA A 370 6.87 12.94 -22.50
C ALA A 370 6.00 14.07 -21.90
N GLN A 371 4.67 13.99 -22.08
CA GLN A 371 3.74 15.00 -21.53
C GLN A 371 3.77 14.99 -20.00
N LEU A 372 3.80 13.81 -19.38
CA LEU A 372 3.88 13.69 -17.93
C LEU A 372 5.21 14.18 -17.37
N GLN A 373 6.32 13.89 -18.03
CA GLN A 373 7.62 14.43 -17.64
C GLN A 373 7.66 15.97 -17.70
N ALA A 374 6.98 16.60 -18.66
CA ALA A 374 6.85 18.05 -18.70
C ALA A 374 6.01 18.59 -17.53
N MET A 375 4.89 17.91 -17.19
CA MET A 375 4.05 18.28 -16.05
C MET A 375 4.81 18.16 -14.73
N VAL A 376 5.56 17.06 -14.53
CA VAL A 376 6.42 16.86 -13.35
C VAL A 376 7.39 18.03 -13.18
N LYS A 377 8.08 18.44 -14.24
CA LYS A 377 9.02 19.59 -14.19
C LYS A 377 8.32 20.86 -13.76
N ASN A 378 7.11 21.14 -14.28
CA ASN A 378 6.34 22.33 -13.91
C ASN A 378 5.93 22.30 -12.43
N ILE A 379 5.51 21.13 -11.91
CA ILE A 379 5.09 21.00 -10.52
C ILE A 379 6.31 21.15 -9.59
N ILE A 380 7.46 20.56 -9.92
CA ILE A 380 8.71 20.77 -9.18
C ILE A 380 9.10 22.26 -9.16
N ALA A 381 8.98 22.96 -10.29
CA ALA A 381 9.27 24.40 -10.36
C ALA A 381 8.30 25.23 -9.49
N ALA A 382 7.03 24.84 -9.42
CA ALA A 382 6.05 25.49 -8.56
C ALA A 382 6.38 25.25 -7.06
N PHE A 383 6.76 24.03 -6.67
CA PHE A 383 7.26 23.76 -5.33
C PHE A 383 8.49 24.61 -4.96
N ASP A 384 9.44 24.71 -5.88
CA ASP A 384 10.64 25.53 -5.69
C ASP A 384 10.30 27.00 -5.42
N GLN A 385 9.38 27.58 -6.22
CA GLN A 385 8.88 28.94 -6.00
C GLN A 385 8.10 29.09 -4.69
N ARG A 386 7.27 28.10 -4.30
CA ARG A 386 6.56 28.14 -3.02
C ARG A 386 7.52 28.19 -1.86
N ILE A 387 8.57 27.36 -1.86
CA ILE A 387 9.61 27.37 -0.81
C ILE A 387 10.24 28.77 -0.70
N ASP A 388 10.53 29.47 -1.82
CA ASP A 388 11.06 30.82 -1.79
C ASP A 388 10.12 31.82 -1.09
N HIS A 389 8.80 31.64 -1.21
CA HIS A 389 7.79 32.53 -0.66
C HIS A 389 7.34 32.19 0.79
N LEU A 390 7.88 31.12 1.41
CA LEU A 390 7.54 30.79 2.80
C LEU A 390 8.18 31.79 3.78
N ASP A 391 7.37 32.66 4.36
CA ASP A 391 7.85 33.70 5.29
C ASP A 391 8.42 33.13 6.60
N TRP A 392 7.93 31.97 7.03
CA TRP A 392 8.32 31.33 8.27
C TRP A 392 9.62 30.52 8.17
N MET A 393 10.05 30.14 6.96
CA MET A 393 11.21 29.28 6.74
C MET A 393 12.49 30.08 6.58
N ALA A 394 13.51 29.76 7.38
CA ALA A 394 14.82 30.38 7.35
C ALA A 394 15.57 30.09 6.02
N PRO A 395 16.43 31.02 5.55
CA PRO A 395 17.14 30.85 4.27
C PRO A 395 17.94 29.55 4.16
N GLN A 396 18.58 29.09 5.24
CA GLN A 396 19.36 27.86 5.26
C GLN A 396 18.46 26.62 5.09
N THR A 397 17.26 26.61 5.66
CA THR A 397 16.28 25.53 5.51
C THR A 397 15.72 25.50 4.08
N LYS A 398 15.43 26.69 3.50
CA LYS A 398 15.02 26.79 2.07
C LYS A 398 16.05 26.18 1.14
N VAL A 399 17.35 26.47 1.36
CA VAL A 399 18.44 25.90 0.55
C VAL A 399 18.39 24.37 0.59
N LYS A 400 18.21 23.77 1.77
CA LYS A 400 18.13 22.30 1.93
C LYS A 400 16.89 21.69 1.29
N ALA A 401 15.73 22.35 1.44
CA ALA A 401 14.49 21.92 0.79
C ALA A 401 14.63 21.95 -0.74
N LYS A 402 15.22 23.02 -1.29
CA LYS A 402 15.45 23.14 -2.74
C LYS A 402 16.50 22.16 -3.26
N GLU A 403 17.57 21.88 -2.47
CA GLU A 403 18.52 20.82 -2.77
C GLU A 403 17.79 19.47 -2.93
N LYS A 404 16.87 19.14 -2.00
CA LYS A 404 16.09 17.90 -2.04
C LYS A 404 15.19 17.81 -3.26
N LEU A 405 14.52 18.90 -3.65
CA LEU A 405 13.75 18.95 -4.90
C LEU A 405 14.61 18.73 -6.13
N SER A 406 15.80 19.35 -6.18
CA SER A 406 16.69 19.31 -7.36
C SER A 406 17.31 17.93 -7.60
N THR A 407 17.43 17.11 -6.56
CA THR A 407 17.99 15.75 -6.63
C THR A 407 16.94 14.66 -6.76
N LEU A 408 15.65 15.03 -6.83
CA LEU A 408 14.54 14.10 -6.90
C LEU A 408 14.56 13.32 -8.23
N TYR A 409 14.69 12.00 -8.15
CA TYR A 409 14.57 11.11 -9.31
C TYR A 409 13.09 10.81 -9.60
N VAL A 410 12.66 10.93 -10.86
CA VAL A 410 11.26 10.68 -11.22
C VAL A 410 11.16 9.64 -12.34
N GLY A 411 10.65 8.48 -11.99
CA GLY A 411 10.31 7.40 -12.92
C GLY A 411 8.88 7.52 -13.43
N VAL A 412 8.70 7.45 -14.77
CA VAL A 412 7.38 7.55 -15.43
C VAL A 412 7.16 6.36 -16.35
N GLY A 413 6.06 5.65 -16.13
CA GLY A 413 5.58 4.53 -16.95
C GLY A 413 6.15 3.19 -16.55
N TYR A 414 7.46 3.03 -16.59
CA TYR A 414 8.13 1.75 -16.35
C TYR A 414 9.62 1.93 -16.03
N PRO A 415 10.28 0.93 -15.38
CA PRO A 415 11.69 0.99 -15.03
C PRO A 415 12.60 0.87 -16.25
N ASP A 416 13.80 1.47 -16.17
CA ASP A 416 14.85 1.30 -17.18
C ASP A 416 15.52 -0.08 -17.12
N ARG A 417 15.48 -0.74 -15.96
CA ARG A 417 15.98 -2.09 -15.72
C ARG A 417 14.90 -2.98 -15.16
N TRP A 418 14.77 -4.16 -15.74
CA TRP A 418 13.79 -5.16 -15.36
C TRP A 418 14.40 -6.23 -14.46
N ILE A 419 13.58 -6.84 -13.60
CA ILE A 419 13.99 -7.97 -12.78
C ILE A 419 14.31 -9.16 -13.70
N ASP A 420 15.50 -9.77 -13.52
CA ASP A 420 15.88 -11.00 -14.19
C ASP A 420 15.31 -12.21 -13.43
N TYR A 421 14.37 -12.90 -14.07
CA TYR A 421 13.75 -14.11 -13.53
C TYR A 421 14.45 -15.41 -13.94
N SER A 422 15.66 -15.38 -14.50
CA SER A 422 16.39 -16.58 -14.92
C SER A 422 16.54 -17.61 -13.80
N GLY A 423 16.76 -17.14 -12.55
CA GLY A 423 16.88 -17.98 -11.36
C GLY A 423 15.57 -18.53 -10.80
N LEU A 424 14.40 -18.10 -11.31
CA LEU A 424 13.09 -18.63 -10.87
C LEU A 424 12.71 -19.88 -11.68
N SER A 425 12.49 -21.00 -10.99
CA SER A 425 11.92 -22.22 -11.61
C SER A 425 10.40 -22.20 -11.50
N VAL A 426 9.71 -22.38 -12.62
CA VAL A 426 8.24 -22.55 -12.70
C VAL A 426 7.93 -23.88 -13.35
N VAL A 427 7.03 -24.67 -12.74
CA VAL A 427 6.61 -25.99 -13.21
C VAL A 427 5.12 -25.96 -13.45
N LEU A 428 4.71 -26.29 -14.68
CA LEU A 428 3.31 -26.34 -15.06
C LEU A 428 2.53 -27.31 -14.16
N GLY A 429 1.39 -26.84 -13.64
CA GLY A 429 0.50 -27.59 -12.77
C GLY A 429 0.89 -27.59 -11.29
N GLU A 430 2.00 -27.03 -10.86
CA GLU A 430 2.44 -26.97 -9.45
C GLU A 430 2.12 -25.61 -8.80
N ALA A 431 0.84 -25.22 -8.68
CA ALA A 431 0.46 -23.91 -8.19
C ALA A 431 1.10 -23.54 -6.83
N LEU A 432 1.03 -24.43 -5.82
CA LEU A 432 1.64 -24.20 -4.50
C LEU A 432 3.17 -24.18 -4.59
N GLY A 433 3.78 -25.12 -5.27
CA GLY A 433 5.24 -25.16 -5.41
C GLY A 433 5.78 -23.94 -6.17
N ASN A 434 5.06 -23.46 -7.18
CA ASN A 434 5.41 -22.22 -7.90
C ASN A 434 5.31 -20.99 -6.99
N ALA A 435 4.27 -20.89 -6.18
CA ALA A 435 4.12 -19.80 -5.21
C ALA A 435 5.26 -19.78 -4.18
N GLU A 436 5.65 -20.95 -3.65
CA GLU A 436 6.77 -21.06 -2.69
C GLU A 436 8.11 -20.70 -3.34
N ARG A 437 8.37 -21.16 -4.57
CA ARG A 437 9.59 -20.83 -5.33
C ARG A 437 9.66 -19.34 -5.66
N ALA A 438 8.55 -18.72 -6.03
CA ALA A 438 8.47 -17.29 -6.32
C ALA A 438 8.74 -16.44 -5.06
N GLU A 439 8.13 -16.78 -3.92
CA GLU A 439 8.42 -16.10 -2.66
C GLU A 439 9.87 -16.24 -2.23
N LEU A 440 10.45 -17.42 -2.39
CA LEU A 440 11.85 -17.67 -2.03
C LEU A 440 12.80 -16.94 -2.99
N PHE A 441 12.47 -16.90 -4.28
CA PHE A 441 13.21 -16.11 -5.28
C PHE A 441 13.21 -14.62 -4.93
N ALA A 442 12.04 -14.05 -4.62
CA ALA A 442 11.92 -12.65 -4.21
C ALA A 442 12.72 -12.38 -2.92
N TYR A 443 12.66 -13.28 -1.95
CA TYR A 443 13.45 -13.19 -0.72
C TYR A 443 14.97 -13.18 -0.99
N HIS A 444 15.46 -14.13 -1.78
CA HIS A 444 16.87 -14.23 -2.11
C HIS A 444 17.35 -13.02 -2.93
N ARG A 445 16.50 -12.46 -3.81
CA ARG A 445 16.80 -11.24 -4.55
C ARG A 445 17.03 -10.08 -3.57
N ARG A 446 16.15 -9.89 -2.60
CA ARG A 446 16.33 -8.86 -1.57
C ARG A 446 17.56 -9.10 -0.71
N LEU A 447 17.87 -10.33 -0.33
CA LEU A 447 19.12 -10.63 0.39
C LEU A 447 20.37 -10.37 -0.44
N ALA A 448 20.31 -10.53 -1.75
CA ALA A 448 21.45 -10.27 -2.64
C ALA A 448 21.80 -8.77 -2.74
N GLU A 449 20.88 -7.87 -2.42
CA GLU A 449 21.14 -6.43 -2.34
C GLU A 449 22.03 -6.07 -1.15
N LEU A 450 22.03 -6.87 -0.09
CA LEU A 450 22.87 -6.65 1.10
C LEU A 450 24.35 -6.69 0.73
N GLY A 451 25.05 -5.58 0.95
CA GLY A 451 26.46 -5.40 0.58
C GLY A 451 26.68 -4.88 -0.84
N GLN A 452 25.61 -4.61 -1.59
CA GLN A 452 25.69 -3.93 -2.88
C GLN A 452 25.46 -2.41 -2.71
N PRO A 453 25.95 -1.60 -3.66
CA PRO A 453 25.55 -0.19 -3.76
C PRO A 453 24.03 -0.07 -3.94
N VAL A 454 23.44 1.01 -3.39
CA VAL A 454 22.03 1.28 -3.54
C VAL A 454 21.69 1.64 -4.99
N ASP A 455 20.66 1.02 -5.52
CA ASP A 455 20.09 1.33 -6.82
C ASP A 455 19.00 2.41 -6.69
N LEU A 456 19.33 3.66 -7.00
CA LEU A 456 18.39 4.76 -6.96
C LEU A 456 17.30 4.70 -8.05
N GLY A 457 17.53 3.91 -9.09
CA GLY A 457 16.57 3.69 -10.19
C GLY A 457 15.69 2.45 -10.00
N GLU A 458 15.76 1.78 -8.85
CA GLU A 458 14.90 0.63 -8.56
C GLU A 458 13.44 1.10 -8.44
N TRP A 459 12.55 0.39 -9.14
CA TRP A 459 11.12 0.60 -9.03
C TRP A 459 10.51 -0.31 -7.96
N TRP A 460 9.63 0.27 -7.18
CA TRP A 460 8.90 -0.45 -6.16
C TRP A 460 7.61 -1.10 -6.70
N MET A 461 6.98 -0.48 -7.72
CA MET A 461 5.75 -0.95 -8.35
C MET A 461 5.98 -1.45 -9.77
N THR A 462 5.15 -2.39 -10.20
CA THR A 462 5.10 -2.83 -11.60
C THR A 462 4.31 -1.85 -12.47
N PRO A 463 4.57 -1.77 -13.78
CA PRO A 463 3.88 -0.84 -14.69
C PRO A 463 2.35 -1.01 -14.76
N GLN A 464 1.83 -2.22 -14.52
CA GLN A 464 0.40 -2.52 -14.52
C GLN A 464 -0.29 -2.18 -13.18
N THR A 465 0.44 -1.65 -12.20
CA THR A 465 -0.12 -1.18 -10.93
C THR A 465 -0.79 0.18 -11.11
N VAL A 466 -2.02 0.33 -10.61
CA VAL A 466 -2.72 1.62 -10.57
C VAL A 466 -2.45 2.28 -9.22
N ASN A 467 -1.35 2.96 -9.13
CA ASN A 467 -0.91 3.75 -7.97
C ASN A 467 0.28 4.63 -8.37
N ALA A 468 0.80 5.42 -7.40
CA ALA A 468 2.06 6.14 -7.46
C ALA A 468 2.77 5.99 -6.11
N VAL A 469 4.05 6.34 -6.01
CA VAL A 469 4.82 6.22 -4.75
C VAL A 469 5.98 7.20 -4.66
N ASN A 470 6.19 7.74 -3.47
CA ASN A 470 7.44 8.37 -3.05
C ASN A 470 8.33 7.36 -2.33
N LEU A 471 9.63 7.39 -2.62
CA LEU A 471 10.67 6.52 -2.05
C LEU A 471 11.67 7.39 -1.27
N PRO A 472 11.42 7.67 0.03
CA PRO A 472 12.18 8.68 0.78
C PRO A 472 13.68 8.38 0.88
N LEU A 473 14.04 7.10 1.01
CA LEU A 473 15.46 6.67 1.14
C LEU A 473 16.23 6.75 -0.18
N GLN A 474 15.53 6.82 -1.31
CA GLN A 474 16.13 6.99 -2.64
C GLN A 474 15.97 8.43 -3.15
N ASN A 475 15.19 9.26 -2.47
CA ASN A 475 14.70 10.55 -2.96
C ASN A 475 14.13 10.42 -4.38
N ALA A 476 13.18 9.48 -4.55
CA ALA A 476 12.65 9.09 -5.86
C ALA A 476 11.13 8.98 -5.86
N LEU A 477 10.54 9.11 -7.06
CA LEU A 477 9.10 8.91 -7.32
C LEU A 477 8.91 7.91 -8.44
N ASN A 478 7.86 7.07 -8.36
CA ASN A 478 7.44 6.22 -9.46
C ASN A 478 5.96 6.44 -9.81
N PHE A 479 5.68 6.64 -11.10
CA PHE A 479 4.35 6.75 -11.68
C PHE A 479 4.13 5.63 -12.71
N PRO A 480 3.58 4.45 -12.31
CA PRO A 480 3.35 3.33 -13.20
C PRO A 480 2.43 3.64 -14.37
N ALA A 481 2.61 2.93 -15.50
CA ALA A 481 1.86 3.17 -16.72
C ALA A 481 0.33 3.06 -16.54
N ALA A 482 -0.14 2.16 -15.66
CA ALA A 482 -1.56 1.87 -15.53
C ALA A 482 -2.38 3.00 -14.86
N ILE A 483 -1.77 3.91 -14.08
CA ILE A 483 -2.49 5.08 -13.54
C ILE A 483 -2.59 6.21 -14.57
N LEU A 484 -1.74 6.22 -15.60
CA LEU A 484 -1.60 7.29 -16.57
C LEU A 484 -2.66 7.21 -17.69
N GLN A 485 -3.92 7.20 -17.29
CA GLN A 485 -5.10 7.10 -18.15
C GLN A 485 -6.31 7.80 -17.51
N PRO A 486 -7.38 8.14 -18.27
CA PRO A 486 -8.58 8.77 -17.73
C PRO A 486 -9.15 7.98 -16.53
N PRO A 487 -9.65 8.67 -15.48
CA PRO A 487 -9.78 10.13 -15.36
C PRO A 487 -8.56 10.85 -14.77
N PHE A 488 -7.45 10.14 -14.46
CA PHE A 488 -6.24 10.80 -13.95
C PHE A 488 -5.55 11.63 -15.02
N PHE A 489 -5.33 11.05 -16.20
CA PHE A 489 -4.63 11.70 -17.29
C PHE A 489 -5.31 11.43 -18.63
N ASP A 490 -5.58 12.49 -19.39
CA ASP A 490 -6.11 12.42 -20.74
C ASP A 490 -5.41 13.45 -21.62
N PRO A 491 -4.61 13.02 -22.64
CA PRO A 491 -3.92 13.94 -23.54
C PRO A 491 -4.86 14.92 -24.28
N GLY A 492 -6.14 14.59 -24.39
CA GLY A 492 -7.16 15.43 -25.04
C GLY A 492 -7.91 16.35 -24.11
N ALA A 493 -7.75 16.23 -22.78
CA ALA A 493 -8.40 17.11 -21.82
C ALA A 493 -7.69 18.46 -21.70
N THR A 494 -8.39 19.44 -21.08
CA THR A 494 -7.78 20.74 -20.76
C THR A 494 -6.64 20.59 -19.76
N ALA A 495 -5.72 21.54 -19.74
CA ALA A 495 -4.65 21.57 -18.75
C ALA A 495 -5.22 21.57 -17.32
N ALA A 496 -6.29 22.34 -17.05
CA ALA A 496 -6.95 22.38 -15.75
C ALA A 496 -7.38 20.98 -15.27
N VAL A 497 -8.00 20.18 -16.14
CA VAL A 497 -8.42 18.80 -15.84
C VAL A 497 -7.21 17.91 -15.55
N ASN A 498 -6.17 17.93 -16.37
CA ASN A 498 -4.98 17.09 -16.16
C ASN A 498 -4.18 17.49 -14.92
N TYR A 499 -4.06 18.78 -14.62
CA TYR A 499 -3.41 19.23 -13.38
C TYR A 499 -4.26 18.91 -12.15
N GLY A 500 -5.59 19.04 -12.20
CA GLY A 500 -6.47 18.60 -11.10
C GLY A 500 -6.48 17.08 -10.89
N GLY A 501 -6.34 16.29 -11.97
CA GLY A 501 -6.27 14.83 -11.95
C GLY A 501 -4.88 14.30 -11.61
N ILE A 502 -4.12 13.89 -12.64
CA ILE A 502 -2.77 13.30 -12.41
C ILE A 502 -1.79 14.31 -11.79
N GLY A 503 -1.94 15.60 -12.10
CA GLY A 503 -1.09 16.63 -11.51
C GLY A 503 -1.18 16.66 -10.01
N SER A 504 -2.40 16.58 -9.43
CA SER A 504 -2.56 16.50 -7.96
C SER A 504 -1.90 15.26 -7.36
N THR A 505 -1.93 14.13 -8.07
CA THR A 505 -1.21 12.90 -7.66
C THR A 505 0.31 13.12 -7.71
N ILE A 506 0.82 13.75 -8.77
CA ILE A 506 2.26 14.08 -8.87
C ILE A 506 2.67 15.01 -7.73
N GLY A 507 1.89 16.07 -7.47
CA GLY A 507 2.13 16.99 -6.38
C GLY A 507 2.10 16.30 -5.00
N HIS A 508 1.16 15.37 -4.81
CA HIS A 508 1.06 14.52 -3.62
C HIS A 508 2.36 13.71 -3.39
N GLU A 509 2.85 13.01 -4.42
CA GLU A 509 4.08 12.22 -4.29
C GLU A 509 5.32 13.11 -4.05
N ILE A 510 5.41 14.28 -4.68
CA ILE A 510 6.47 15.24 -4.39
C ILE A 510 6.38 15.71 -2.93
N SER A 511 5.17 15.98 -2.44
CA SER A 511 4.93 16.43 -1.07
C SER A 511 5.33 15.41 -0.02
N HIS A 512 5.28 14.12 -0.31
CA HIS A 512 5.79 13.09 0.60
C HIS A 512 7.29 13.23 0.90
N SER A 513 8.07 13.88 0.06
CA SER A 513 9.45 14.26 0.41
C SER A 513 9.51 15.29 1.54
N PHE A 514 8.40 15.96 1.87
CA PHE A 514 8.32 17.08 2.82
C PHE A 514 7.19 16.92 3.85
N ASP A 515 6.53 15.76 3.93
CA ASP A 515 5.56 15.47 4.98
C ASP A 515 6.25 15.23 6.34
N ASP A 516 5.51 14.85 7.37
CA ASP A 516 6.06 14.66 8.72
C ASP A 516 7.05 13.49 8.82
N GLN A 517 7.05 12.55 7.88
CA GLN A 517 8.03 11.46 7.79
C GLN A 517 9.13 11.79 6.76
N GLY A 518 8.77 12.18 5.53
CA GLY A 518 9.74 12.47 4.48
C GLY A 518 10.64 13.66 4.80
N SER A 519 10.15 14.66 5.54
CA SER A 519 10.93 15.80 6.02
C SER A 519 12.05 15.42 6.99
N GLN A 520 12.08 14.17 7.49
CA GLN A 520 13.19 13.67 8.32
C GLN A 520 14.39 13.22 7.47
N PHE A 521 14.24 13.12 6.15
CA PHE A 521 15.29 12.69 5.23
C PHE A 521 15.84 13.86 4.42
N ASP A 522 17.17 13.91 4.25
CA ASP A 522 17.84 14.92 3.43
C ASP A 522 17.75 14.61 1.92
N ALA A 523 18.40 15.43 1.10
CA ALA A 523 18.44 15.31 -0.38
C ALA A 523 19.06 13.99 -0.90
N HIS A 524 19.71 13.23 -0.03
CA HIS A 524 20.34 11.96 -0.36
C HIS A 524 19.64 10.76 0.30
N GLY A 525 18.44 10.96 0.86
CA GLY A 525 17.69 9.92 1.56
C GLY A 525 18.23 9.55 2.95
N ARG A 526 19.13 10.37 3.52
CA ARG A 526 19.67 10.13 4.84
C ARG A 526 18.75 10.73 5.91
N LEU A 527 18.43 9.97 6.95
CA LEU A 527 17.76 10.46 8.16
C LEU A 527 18.68 11.49 8.84
N ALA A 528 18.32 12.76 8.77
CA ALA A 528 19.12 13.88 9.23
C ALA A 528 18.24 15.06 9.63
N ASP A 529 18.62 15.72 10.74
CA ASP A 529 18.02 16.98 11.13
C ASP A 529 18.64 18.12 10.29
N TRP A 530 17.86 18.64 9.32
CA TRP A 530 18.28 19.74 8.44
C TRP A 530 17.48 21.03 8.66
N TRP A 531 16.63 21.01 9.69
CA TRP A 531 15.77 22.12 10.07
C TRP A 531 16.45 23.08 11.06
N THR A 532 16.01 24.36 11.07
CA THR A 532 16.20 25.14 12.29
C THR A 532 15.15 24.72 13.33
N PRO A 533 15.44 24.91 14.65
CA PRO A 533 14.44 24.58 15.67
C PRO A 533 13.12 25.34 15.50
N GLU A 534 13.18 26.60 15.07
CA GLU A 534 12.03 27.48 14.86
C GLU A 534 11.18 26.98 13.66
N ASP A 535 11.83 26.63 12.53
CA ASP A 535 11.15 26.11 11.33
C ASP A 535 10.48 24.78 11.62
N LEU A 536 11.19 23.88 12.32
CA LEU A 536 10.64 22.59 12.73
C LEU A 536 9.43 22.75 13.67
N ALA A 537 9.50 23.71 14.60
CA ALA A 537 8.39 23.99 15.50
C ALA A 537 7.17 24.51 14.73
N HIS A 538 7.37 25.41 13.75
CA HIS A 538 6.30 25.92 12.90
C HIS A 538 5.66 24.78 12.08
N PHE A 539 6.48 23.96 11.39
CA PHE A 539 6.01 22.82 10.61
C PHE A 539 5.18 21.84 11.45
N LYS A 540 5.68 21.49 12.66
CA LYS A 540 4.94 20.62 13.59
C LYS A 540 3.63 21.24 14.08
N ALA A 541 3.57 22.56 14.28
CA ALA A 541 2.35 23.25 14.67
C ALA A 541 1.32 23.22 13.54
N SER A 542 1.72 23.48 12.30
CA SER A 542 0.86 23.36 11.11
C SER A 542 0.34 21.94 10.92
N GLY A 543 1.21 20.92 11.06
CA GLY A 543 0.82 19.51 11.02
C GLY A 543 -0.16 19.16 12.13
N ALA A 544 0.02 19.65 13.35
CA ALA A 544 -0.91 19.44 14.46
C ALA A 544 -2.29 20.07 14.20
N GLN A 545 -2.34 21.23 13.55
CA GLN A 545 -3.61 21.87 13.14
C GLN A 545 -4.33 21.01 12.08
N LEU A 546 -3.59 20.47 11.10
CA LEU A 546 -4.16 19.60 10.09
C LEU A 546 -4.67 18.29 10.70
N ALA A 547 -3.90 17.66 11.59
CA ALA A 547 -4.33 16.47 12.32
C ALA A 547 -5.63 16.74 13.11
N ALA A 548 -5.69 17.85 13.85
CA ALA A 548 -6.90 18.26 14.58
C ALA A 548 -8.10 18.51 13.66
N GLN A 549 -7.87 19.01 12.43
CA GLN A 549 -8.95 19.15 11.43
C GLN A 549 -9.52 17.78 11.03
N PHE A 550 -8.67 16.77 10.80
CA PHE A 550 -9.10 15.42 10.43
C PHE A 550 -9.71 14.65 11.62
N ASP A 551 -9.31 14.92 12.86
CA ASP A 551 -9.92 14.35 14.06
C ASP A 551 -11.43 14.74 14.22
N THR A 552 -11.87 15.77 13.50
CA THR A 552 -13.30 16.19 13.50
C THR A 552 -14.18 15.33 12.59
N TYR A 553 -13.61 14.48 11.76
CA TYR A 553 -14.37 13.62 10.85
C TYR A 553 -14.82 12.33 11.54
N HIS A 554 -16.13 12.09 11.52
CA HIS A 554 -16.81 10.97 12.19
C HIS A 554 -17.55 10.10 11.16
N PRO A 555 -16.87 9.22 10.43
CA PRO A 555 -17.53 8.34 9.46
C PRO A 555 -18.54 7.39 10.11
N PHE A 556 -18.39 7.12 11.42
CA PHE A 556 -19.33 6.34 12.23
C PHE A 556 -19.51 6.98 13.61
N PRO A 557 -20.66 6.78 14.29
CA PRO A 557 -20.88 7.33 15.63
C PRO A 557 -19.87 6.85 16.68
N ASP A 558 -19.29 5.67 16.47
CA ASP A 558 -18.36 4.97 17.36
C ASP A 558 -16.91 4.97 16.87
N LEU A 559 -16.62 5.62 15.74
CA LEU A 559 -15.27 5.59 15.15
C LEU A 559 -14.98 6.88 14.39
N THR A 560 -13.89 7.52 14.76
CA THR A 560 -13.38 8.76 14.16
C THR A 560 -12.13 8.51 13.34
N VAL A 561 -11.84 9.42 12.40
CA VAL A 561 -10.53 9.43 11.73
C VAL A 561 -9.47 9.82 12.76
N ASN A 562 -8.34 9.13 12.76
CA ASN A 562 -7.19 9.53 13.55
C ASN A 562 -6.29 10.44 12.69
N GLY A 563 -6.36 11.74 12.94
CA GLY A 563 -5.63 12.74 12.15
C GLY A 563 -4.11 12.62 12.27
N ARG A 564 -3.58 12.05 13.36
CA ARG A 564 -2.14 11.77 13.49
C ARG A 564 -1.71 10.56 12.68
N GLN A 565 -2.51 9.48 12.67
CA GLN A 565 -2.25 8.30 11.85
C GLN A 565 -2.26 8.63 10.35
N THR A 566 -3.09 9.60 9.95
CA THR A 566 -3.25 10.00 8.54
C THR A 566 -2.48 11.26 8.16
N LEU A 567 -1.61 11.78 9.05
CA LEU A 567 -0.99 13.10 8.89
C LEU A 567 -0.12 13.22 7.63
N SER A 568 0.73 12.24 7.37
CA SER A 568 1.61 12.23 6.17
C SER A 568 0.79 12.39 4.90
N GLU A 569 -0.27 11.60 4.75
CA GLU A 569 -1.16 11.62 3.60
C GLU A 569 -1.93 12.95 3.48
N ASN A 570 -2.39 13.47 4.62
CA ASN A 570 -3.12 14.74 4.64
C ASN A 570 -2.23 15.93 4.29
N ILE A 571 -0.96 15.92 4.73
CA ILE A 571 0.05 16.92 4.32
C ILE A 571 0.31 16.80 2.83
N ALA A 572 0.50 15.58 2.32
CA ALA A 572 0.78 15.33 0.92
C ALA A 572 -0.38 15.78 0.01
N ASP A 573 -1.62 15.53 0.40
CA ASP A 573 -2.81 16.04 -0.32
C ASP A 573 -2.85 17.57 -0.34
N LEU A 574 -2.69 18.21 0.81
CA LEU A 574 -2.82 19.67 0.93
C LEU A 574 -1.70 20.42 0.19
N ALA A 575 -0.46 20.07 0.48
CA ALA A 575 0.70 20.73 -0.11
C ALA A 575 0.81 20.39 -1.61
N GLY A 576 0.55 19.13 -1.98
CA GLY A 576 0.56 18.67 -3.36
C GLY A 576 -0.48 19.38 -4.21
N LEU A 577 -1.74 19.46 -3.74
CA LEU A 577 -2.80 20.16 -4.45
C LEU A 577 -2.49 21.66 -4.60
N SER A 578 -1.95 22.28 -3.54
CA SER A 578 -1.59 23.70 -3.56
C SER A 578 -0.50 23.99 -4.61
N ALA A 579 0.59 23.23 -4.60
CA ALA A 579 1.70 23.40 -5.55
C ALA A 579 1.28 23.07 -6.99
N THR A 580 0.40 22.10 -7.17
CA THR A 580 -0.12 21.73 -8.49
C THR A 580 -1.05 22.79 -9.04
N HIS A 581 -1.84 23.46 -8.20
CA HIS A 581 -2.64 24.60 -8.60
C HIS A 581 -1.74 25.74 -9.11
N ASP A 582 -0.66 26.07 -8.37
CA ASP A 582 0.29 27.08 -8.81
C ASP A 582 0.99 26.67 -10.12
N ALA A 583 1.37 25.41 -10.27
CA ALA A 583 1.96 24.89 -11.50
C ALA A 583 1.02 25.01 -12.71
N TRP A 584 -0.26 24.73 -12.48
CA TRP A 584 -1.27 24.95 -13.52
C TRP A 584 -1.38 26.43 -13.90
N GLN A 585 -1.47 27.33 -12.92
CA GLN A 585 -1.51 28.77 -13.19
C GLN A 585 -0.28 29.24 -13.95
N LEU A 586 0.92 28.81 -13.58
CA LEU A 586 2.16 29.09 -14.30
C LEU A 586 2.12 28.56 -15.74
N SER A 587 1.54 27.40 -15.98
CA SER A 587 1.43 26.80 -17.31
C SER A 587 0.55 27.61 -18.29
N LEU A 588 -0.35 28.45 -17.76
CA LEU A 588 -1.20 29.33 -18.57
C LEU A 588 -0.42 30.51 -19.18
N GLY A 589 0.78 30.84 -18.65
CA GLY A 589 1.59 31.96 -19.15
C GLY A 589 0.85 33.29 -19.12
N GLY A 590 -0.04 33.51 -18.16
CA GLY A 590 -0.88 34.70 -18.04
C GLY A 590 -2.15 34.71 -18.94
N GLN A 591 -2.42 33.62 -19.64
CA GLN A 591 -3.65 33.46 -20.44
C GLN A 591 -4.80 32.98 -19.56
N VAL A 592 -6.02 33.31 -19.96
CA VAL A 592 -7.22 32.80 -19.31
C VAL A 592 -7.45 31.34 -19.73
N ALA A 593 -7.65 30.48 -18.78
CA ALA A 593 -7.97 29.07 -19.04
C ALA A 593 -9.30 28.94 -19.81
N PRO A 594 -9.39 28.02 -20.77
CA PRO A 594 -10.62 27.85 -21.55
C PRO A 594 -11.75 27.31 -20.68
N MET A 595 -12.94 27.81 -20.92
CA MET A 595 -14.15 27.17 -20.35
C MET A 595 -14.42 25.83 -21.07
N SER A 596 -14.81 24.84 -20.33
CA SER A 596 -15.28 23.55 -20.85
C SER A 596 -16.49 23.06 -20.07
N GLU A 597 -17.51 22.55 -20.76
CA GLU A 597 -18.74 22.00 -20.17
C GLU A 597 -19.48 22.95 -19.20
N GLY A 598 -19.29 24.27 -19.41
CA GLY A 598 -19.89 25.31 -18.56
C GLY A 598 -19.10 25.61 -17.27
N PHE A 599 -17.92 25.06 -17.11
CA PHE A 599 -17.03 25.30 -15.97
C PHE A 599 -15.83 26.17 -16.35
N THR A 600 -15.47 27.09 -15.46
CA THR A 600 -14.21 27.84 -15.55
C THR A 600 -13.02 26.92 -15.35
N GLY A 601 -11.80 27.34 -15.72
CA GLY A 601 -10.58 26.56 -15.49
C GLY A 601 -10.37 26.23 -14.00
N GLU A 602 -10.65 27.19 -13.10
CA GLU A 602 -10.59 26.96 -11.65
C GLU A 602 -11.55 25.83 -11.22
N GLN A 603 -12.79 25.89 -11.69
CA GLN A 603 -13.77 24.85 -11.41
C GLN A 603 -13.33 23.50 -11.97
N GLN A 604 -12.86 23.46 -13.22
CA GLN A 604 -12.37 22.22 -13.84
C GLN A 604 -11.24 21.58 -13.03
N PHE A 605 -10.28 22.38 -12.54
CA PHE A 605 -9.17 21.91 -11.71
C PHE A 605 -9.68 21.19 -10.44
N PHE A 606 -10.50 21.86 -9.64
CA PHE A 606 -11.01 21.28 -8.40
C PHE A 606 -12.01 20.14 -8.64
N LEU A 607 -12.82 20.20 -9.69
CA LEU A 607 -13.75 19.11 -10.03
C LEU A 607 -12.99 17.86 -10.42
N SER A 608 -11.94 17.97 -11.23
CA SER A 608 -11.08 16.85 -11.60
C SER A 608 -10.42 16.24 -10.37
N PHE A 609 -9.84 17.06 -9.47
CA PHE A 609 -9.31 16.61 -8.20
C PHE A 609 -10.36 15.83 -7.37
N GLY A 610 -11.57 16.38 -7.22
CA GLY A 610 -12.64 15.70 -6.47
C GLY A 610 -13.09 14.39 -7.14
N GLN A 611 -13.06 14.31 -8.47
CA GLN A 611 -13.49 13.11 -9.22
C GLN A 611 -12.49 11.95 -9.15
N VAL A 612 -11.19 12.20 -9.02
CA VAL A 612 -10.20 11.11 -8.84
C VAL A 612 -10.36 10.41 -7.49
N TRP A 613 -10.93 11.07 -6.48
CA TRP A 613 -11.26 10.48 -5.18
C TRP A 613 -12.58 9.71 -5.15
N ARG A 614 -13.33 9.70 -6.25
CA ARG A 614 -14.62 9.01 -6.37
C ARG A 614 -14.49 7.56 -5.96
N THR A 615 -15.17 7.19 -4.86
CA THR A 615 -15.19 5.80 -4.36
C THR A 615 -16.40 5.55 -3.47
N LYS A 616 -16.77 4.29 -3.38
CA LYS A 616 -17.80 3.76 -2.48
C LYS A 616 -17.22 2.55 -1.77
N THR A 617 -17.31 2.50 -0.45
CA THR A 617 -16.67 1.45 0.38
C THR A 617 -17.72 0.80 1.27
N ARG A 618 -17.67 -0.54 1.41
CA ARG A 618 -18.54 -1.28 2.34
C ARG A 618 -18.12 -0.96 3.77
N GLU A 619 -19.10 -0.87 4.67
CA GLU A 619 -18.86 -0.49 6.07
C GLU A 619 -17.75 -1.30 6.75
N PRO A 620 -17.70 -2.66 6.69
CA PRO A 620 -16.60 -3.40 7.33
C PRO A 620 -15.23 -3.01 6.81
N ALA A 621 -15.08 -2.82 5.49
CA ALA A 621 -13.82 -2.41 4.89
C ALA A 621 -13.44 -0.96 5.24
N LEU A 622 -14.41 -0.04 5.33
CA LEU A 622 -14.17 1.33 5.75
C LEU A 622 -13.70 1.39 7.21
N ARG A 623 -14.35 0.62 8.10
CA ARG A 623 -13.92 0.50 9.50
C ARG A 623 -12.51 -0.07 9.63
N GLN A 624 -12.17 -1.08 8.84
CA GLN A 624 -10.81 -1.62 8.80
C GLN A 624 -9.82 -0.55 8.34
N GLN A 625 -10.13 0.19 7.27
CA GLN A 625 -9.28 1.28 6.77
C GLN A 625 -8.97 2.30 7.87
N ILE A 626 -9.97 2.79 8.58
CA ILE A 626 -9.79 3.80 9.64
C ILE A 626 -8.83 3.31 10.74
N ILE A 627 -8.85 2.00 11.04
CA ILE A 627 -8.00 1.41 12.10
C ILE A 627 -6.58 1.15 11.62
N THR A 628 -6.41 0.71 10.36
CA THR A 628 -5.14 0.11 9.90
C THR A 628 -4.41 0.90 8.82
N ASP A 629 -5.07 1.84 8.15
CA ASP A 629 -4.53 2.55 6.98
C ASP A 629 -4.04 3.95 7.36
N GLY A 630 -2.97 4.42 6.74
CA GLY A 630 -2.47 5.80 6.85
C GLY A 630 -3.28 6.82 6.05
N HIS A 631 -4.19 6.36 5.19
CA HIS A 631 -5.02 7.22 4.34
C HIS A 631 -6.40 7.47 4.97
N ALA A 632 -6.79 8.73 5.08
CA ALA A 632 -8.16 9.09 5.42
C ALA A 632 -9.14 8.59 4.34
N PRO A 633 -10.43 8.37 4.68
CA PRO A 633 -11.46 8.09 3.68
C PRO A 633 -11.50 9.14 2.57
N ALA A 634 -11.78 8.71 1.34
CA ALA A 634 -11.67 9.52 0.13
C ALA A 634 -12.48 10.82 0.15
N GLU A 635 -13.65 10.82 0.79
CA GLU A 635 -14.49 12.01 0.98
C GLU A 635 -13.74 13.12 1.73
N TYR A 636 -13.01 12.77 2.78
CA TYR A 636 -12.26 13.75 3.60
C TYR A 636 -10.96 14.18 2.91
N ARG A 637 -10.38 13.33 2.07
CA ARG A 637 -9.26 13.72 1.19
C ARG A 637 -9.71 14.75 0.15
N ALA A 638 -10.87 14.58 -0.45
CA ALA A 638 -11.43 15.57 -1.38
C ALA A 638 -11.73 16.91 -0.68
N ASP A 639 -12.16 16.89 0.59
CA ASP A 639 -12.47 18.09 1.38
C ASP A 639 -11.24 18.91 1.78
N THR A 640 -10.02 18.45 1.47
CA THR A 640 -8.75 19.21 1.60
C THR A 640 -8.83 20.56 0.88
N VAL A 641 -9.63 20.68 -0.17
CA VAL A 641 -9.90 21.95 -0.91
C VAL A 641 -10.29 23.12 0.00
N ARG A 642 -10.91 22.85 1.16
CA ARG A 642 -11.28 23.88 2.15
C ARG A 642 -10.10 24.70 2.70
N ASN A 643 -8.88 24.22 2.53
CA ASN A 643 -7.66 24.93 2.93
C ASN A 643 -7.08 25.82 1.81
N LEU A 644 -7.57 25.70 0.56
CA LEU A 644 -7.10 26.48 -0.59
C LEU A 644 -7.94 27.74 -0.82
N ASP A 645 -7.29 28.91 -0.84
CA ASP A 645 -8.00 30.19 -1.03
C ASP A 645 -8.74 30.26 -2.36
N ALA A 646 -8.17 29.69 -3.44
CA ALA A 646 -8.74 29.72 -4.80
C ALA A 646 -10.07 28.93 -4.91
N TRP A 647 -10.30 27.93 -4.06
CA TRP A 647 -11.53 27.14 -4.08
C TRP A 647 -12.77 27.97 -3.71
N TYR A 648 -12.63 28.93 -2.80
CA TYR A 648 -13.75 29.73 -2.29
C TYR A 648 -14.44 30.59 -3.39
N PRO A 649 -13.72 31.41 -4.15
CA PRO A 649 -14.34 32.15 -5.25
C PRO A 649 -14.74 31.24 -6.42
N ALA A 650 -14.05 30.12 -6.67
CA ALA A 650 -14.42 29.21 -7.75
C ALA A 650 -15.81 28.61 -7.59
N PHE A 651 -16.24 28.36 -6.35
CA PHE A 651 -17.54 27.75 -6.01
C PHE A 651 -18.47 28.66 -5.19
N ASP A 652 -18.14 29.95 -5.05
CA ASP A 652 -18.92 30.92 -4.26
C ASP A 652 -19.20 30.48 -2.82
N VAL A 653 -18.19 29.84 -2.19
CA VAL A 653 -18.31 29.29 -0.81
C VAL A 653 -18.31 30.41 0.21
N LYS A 654 -19.31 30.41 1.10
CA LYS A 654 -19.58 31.50 2.05
C LYS A 654 -19.55 31.04 3.50
N SER A 655 -19.32 32.02 4.36
CA SER A 655 -19.44 31.83 5.81
C SER A 655 -20.81 31.23 6.18
N GLY A 656 -20.80 30.23 7.05
CA GLY A 656 -21.96 29.45 7.46
C GLY A 656 -22.17 28.14 6.68
N GLU A 657 -21.42 27.89 5.61
CA GLU A 657 -21.37 26.57 4.96
C GLU A 657 -20.41 25.64 5.72
N THR A 658 -20.68 24.34 5.71
CA THR A 658 -20.03 23.33 6.58
C THR A 658 -18.50 23.28 6.40
N LEU A 659 -18.03 23.37 5.15
CA LEU A 659 -16.60 23.32 4.82
C LEU A 659 -15.92 24.69 4.89
N TYR A 660 -16.67 25.77 5.16
CA TYR A 660 -16.10 27.10 5.23
C TYR A 660 -15.09 27.21 6.38
N LEU A 661 -13.92 27.70 6.07
CA LEU A 661 -12.89 28.11 7.04
C LEU A 661 -12.58 29.60 6.86
N TRP A 662 -12.45 30.33 7.98
CA TRP A 662 -11.89 31.65 7.92
C TRP A 662 -10.46 31.61 7.39
N PRO A 663 -9.96 32.62 6.65
CA PRO A 663 -8.61 32.59 6.08
C PRO A 663 -7.50 32.27 7.10
N LYS A 664 -7.65 32.70 8.35
CA LYS A 664 -6.71 32.43 9.45
C LYS A 664 -6.74 30.98 9.95
N ASP A 665 -7.84 30.25 9.68
CA ASP A 665 -8.06 28.88 10.14
C ASP A 665 -7.76 27.84 9.03
N ARG A 666 -7.43 28.30 7.80
CA ARG A 666 -6.99 27.47 6.70
C ARG A 666 -5.55 27.02 6.98
N VAL A 667 -5.35 25.72 7.04
CA VAL A 667 -4.03 25.16 7.30
C VAL A 667 -3.13 25.36 6.07
N ARG A 668 -1.91 25.81 6.31
CA ARG A 668 -0.86 25.96 5.29
C ARG A 668 0.41 25.31 5.84
N VAL A 669 0.86 24.28 5.17
CA VAL A 669 2.04 23.53 5.61
C VAL A 669 3.26 23.98 4.81
N TRP A 670 3.12 24.08 3.48
CA TRP A 670 4.16 24.49 2.52
C TRP A 670 3.69 25.62 1.62
#